data_fdc2b437a81e3d908177d75b3dbc0722
#
_entry.id   fdc2b437a81e3d908177d75b3dbc0722
#
_cell.length_a   1.000
_cell.length_b   1.000
_cell.length_c   1.000
_cell.angle_alpha   90.00
_cell.angle_beta   90.00
_cell.angle_gamma   90.00
#
_symmetry.space_group_name_H-M   'P 1'
#
loop_
_entity.id
_entity.type
_entity.pdbx_description
1 polymer ?
#
loop_
_entity_poly.entity_id
_entity_poly.type
_entity_poly.pdbx_seq_one_letter_code
_entity_poly.pdbx_strand_id
1 'polypeptide(L)'
;MTQNMFCKQSDLGNESSVEHRFVSRLLTELGYSDSQIKTKETIDSITVYAGRRKIKYTPDYALLLSRRARVIIDAKATSEDIDAWIGQCRSYCLEINKRYDTNPVEYFLLTNGISTKLFCWDQDEPVLSLAFDDFHTARPKYKRLVSLIGQKALLSSISKASNSVRSGAPRHQSGEHVFERLSINDINYALAWCHQYIYKKDNISQSAAFMEFVKLMFLKLLSDKAVHSKYPTQSNNQRYTIPSADVQFSSTWIASLQDQADNPMATIAFAKLRRSLEDEIAQGKKKRIFRADEELSLSPETIRGVVEKIESIDLYSIDADLNGRLFETFLNATMRGKDLGQYFTPRSIVKLMVRLACLSAGTNPVNIPTILDPCCGSGGFLIDALWDMWEQVEQNKSLTSSKRQELKQLIATTKIVDIDAGKEPPIARIARINMYLHGDGGSRIYFADGLDKSVHIDSDIDAERKSELRELKALVSDDGLADIILTNPPFSKVYESKHEPEKRILLEYELGSEWRHGRRTARSSVKTNALFLERYWDLLRKDGRVIAIVDDSILGGKKDQARELVRRKFIIEAVISLPGDAFQRSKARIKTSVIVLRKRTNPDEDQPPIFMYYCNYVGIDDPNRVRSLPIDSENRQRAADEIKTVGELFQAFQSGNSKAESWIVPGNSIEERMDVKSCLPKPWRLIESWKKQSLQVVKLHELVDVFDEDNLLDDDVIDTSDSEETVTFLRVRYDGIAESGEEQEASDSGYATLLKVHEGDLIISNINAVHGAIAIVPPDLAGHVVSSEYTICRAKDGVDPKLVWLLVRSPEARSDLVLLASGIGRTRVTWDNVRELEIAIPSPSIIAKASELIERSVELSRSAEKARKDAEQGIYSELGLDNYEAWSLINAFKPPR
;
A
#
# COMPACT_ATOMS: atom_id res chain seq x y z
N MET A 1 -38.27 8.41 15.23
CA MET A 1 -37.16 7.88 14.42
C MET A 1 -37.65 7.76 12.99
N THR A 2 -37.00 8.40 12.01
CA THR A 2 -37.40 8.34 10.60
C THR A 2 -36.97 6.95 10.07
N GLN A 3 -37.95 6.08 9.84
CA GLN A 3 -37.72 4.74 9.26
C GLN A 3 -37.52 4.88 7.72
N ASN A 4 -36.94 3.85 7.10
CA ASN A 4 -36.84 3.73 5.65
C ASN A 4 -38.24 3.87 5.02
N MET A 5 -38.36 4.70 3.98
CA MET A 5 -39.66 5.03 3.37
C MET A 5 -40.13 3.98 2.35
N PHE A 6 -39.28 3.03 1.97
CA PHE A 6 -39.61 2.03 0.94
C PHE A 6 -40.16 0.73 1.49
N CYS A 7 -39.54 0.19 2.54
CA CYS A 7 -39.91 -1.11 3.13
C CYS A 7 -39.40 -1.23 4.57
N LYS A 8 -39.82 -2.30 5.28
CA LYS A 8 -39.22 -2.70 6.55
C LYS A 8 -38.00 -3.61 6.26
N GLN A 9 -37.01 -3.59 7.14
CA GLN A 9 -35.83 -4.46 7.00
C GLN A 9 -36.20 -5.94 7.02
N SER A 10 -37.21 -6.32 7.80
CA SER A 10 -37.78 -7.68 7.82
C SER A 10 -38.38 -8.16 6.50
N ASP A 11 -38.65 -7.25 5.57
CA ASP A 11 -39.25 -7.57 4.28
C ASP A 11 -38.18 -7.98 3.23
N LEU A 12 -36.91 -7.87 3.58
CA LEU A 12 -35.75 -8.11 2.71
C LEU A 12 -35.07 -9.41 3.10
N GLY A 13 -35.52 -10.52 2.55
CA GLY A 13 -34.97 -11.86 2.88
C GLY A 13 -34.03 -12.45 1.82
N ASN A 14 -34.17 -12.02 0.55
CA ASN A 14 -33.39 -12.53 -0.58
C ASN A 14 -33.25 -11.45 -1.66
N GLU A 15 -32.46 -11.74 -2.71
CA GLU A 15 -32.17 -10.82 -3.81
C GLU A 15 -33.46 -10.29 -4.45
N SER A 16 -34.43 -11.16 -4.78
CA SER A 16 -35.71 -10.78 -5.38
C SER A 16 -36.53 -9.83 -4.48
N SER A 17 -36.48 -9.99 -3.18
CA SER A 17 -37.17 -9.07 -2.24
C SER A 17 -36.47 -7.71 -2.19
N VAL A 18 -35.13 -7.65 -2.30
CA VAL A 18 -34.37 -6.40 -2.42
C VAL A 18 -34.73 -5.70 -3.74
N GLU A 19 -34.76 -6.42 -4.85
CA GLU A 19 -35.14 -5.87 -6.16
C GLU A 19 -36.56 -5.27 -6.14
N HIS A 20 -37.56 -6.06 -5.73
CA HIS A 20 -38.97 -5.65 -5.85
C HIS A 20 -39.44 -4.70 -4.76
N ARG A 21 -39.01 -4.89 -3.51
CA ARG A 21 -39.53 -4.10 -2.38
C ARG A 21 -38.70 -2.86 -2.09
N PHE A 22 -37.45 -2.83 -2.49
CA PHE A 22 -36.55 -1.72 -2.24
C PHE A 22 -36.14 -1.01 -3.53
N VAL A 23 -35.43 -1.67 -4.46
CA VAL A 23 -34.86 -1.04 -5.66
C VAL A 23 -35.95 -0.49 -6.57
N SER A 24 -36.98 -1.24 -6.92
CA SER A 24 -38.08 -0.80 -7.78
C SER A 24 -38.73 0.50 -7.26
N ARG A 25 -38.98 0.57 -5.96
CA ARG A 25 -39.59 1.77 -5.33
C ARG A 25 -38.63 2.95 -5.33
N LEU A 26 -37.32 2.70 -5.10
CA LEU A 26 -36.28 3.70 -5.21
C LEU A 26 -36.26 4.31 -6.60
N LEU A 27 -36.32 3.47 -7.65
CA LEU A 27 -36.29 3.95 -9.05
C LEU A 27 -37.48 4.85 -9.40
N THR A 28 -38.66 4.48 -8.91
CA THR A 28 -39.87 5.31 -9.05
C THR A 28 -39.70 6.66 -8.37
N GLU A 29 -39.19 6.69 -7.15
CA GLU A 29 -38.97 7.92 -6.38
C GLU A 29 -37.84 8.79 -6.98
N LEU A 30 -36.83 8.18 -7.62
CA LEU A 30 -35.82 8.91 -8.40
C LEU A 30 -36.34 9.51 -9.69
N GLY A 31 -37.62 9.22 -10.04
CA GLY A 31 -38.36 9.85 -11.14
C GLY A 31 -38.24 9.14 -12.48
N TYR A 32 -37.72 7.90 -12.53
CA TYR A 32 -37.60 7.13 -13.77
C TYR A 32 -38.94 6.47 -14.15
N SER A 33 -39.33 6.57 -15.41
CA SER A 33 -40.48 5.85 -15.96
C SER A 33 -40.07 4.43 -16.40
N ASP A 34 -41.04 3.54 -16.51
CA ASP A 34 -40.83 2.15 -16.95
C ASP A 34 -40.08 2.06 -18.29
N SER A 35 -40.32 2.98 -19.22
CA SER A 35 -39.61 3.03 -20.50
C SER A 35 -38.15 3.44 -20.39
N GLN A 36 -37.73 3.96 -19.24
CA GLN A 36 -36.35 4.37 -18.94
C GLN A 36 -35.61 3.34 -18.08
N ILE A 37 -36.29 2.31 -17.62
CA ILE A 37 -35.71 1.25 -16.79
C ILE A 37 -35.62 -0.02 -17.64
N LYS A 38 -34.41 -0.53 -17.87
CA LYS A 38 -34.19 -1.87 -18.38
C LYS A 38 -33.94 -2.82 -17.21
N THR A 39 -34.61 -3.96 -17.23
CA THR A 39 -34.41 -5.04 -16.23
C THR A 39 -33.50 -6.12 -16.80
N LYS A 40 -32.99 -6.99 -15.94
CA LYS A 40 -32.09 -8.12 -16.26
C LYS A 40 -32.54 -8.93 -17.50
N GLU A 41 -33.83 -9.11 -17.71
CA GLU A 41 -34.39 -9.83 -18.85
C GLU A 41 -34.21 -9.09 -20.19
N THR A 42 -34.07 -7.77 -20.15
CA THR A 42 -33.96 -6.90 -21.32
C THR A 42 -32.55 -6.31 -21.53
N ILE A 43 -31.62 -6.62 -20.63
CA ILE A 43 -30.23 -6.20 -20.69
C ILE A 43 -29.38 -7.30 -21.33
N ASP A 44 -28.60 -6.95 -22.34
CA ASP A 44 -27.63 -7.87 -22.94
C ASP A 44 -26.53 -8.27 -21.96
N SER A 45 -26.34 -9.57 -21.76
CA SER A 45 -25.18 -10.05 -20.99
C SER A 45 -23.88 -9.77 -21.74
N ILE A 46 -22.86 -9.32 -21.03
CA ILE A 46 -21.52 -9.12 -21.60
C ILE A 46 -20.47 -9.90 -20.83
N THR A 47 -19.35 -10.17 -21.47
CA THR A 47 -18.21 -10.80 -20.81
C THR A 47 -17.45 -9.75 -20.02
N VAL A 48 -17.42 -9.91 -18.71
CA VAL A 48 -16.69 -9.03 -17.77
C VAL A 48 -15.58 -9.79 -17.09
N TYR A 49 -14.67 -9.03 -16.44
CA TYR A 49 -13.56 -9.61 -15.70
C TYR A 49 -13.90 -9.67 -14.20
N ALA A 50 -13.86 -10.87 -13.63
CA ALA A 50 -13.88 -11.11 -12.19
C ALA A 50 -12.49 -11.58 -11.78
N GLY A 51 -11.65 -10.64 -11.39
CA GLY A 51 -10.22 -10.91 -11.16
C GLY A 51 -9.52 -11.38 -12.45
N ARG A 52 -9.01 -12.63 -12.47
CA ARG A 52 -8.36 -13.24 -13.64
C ARG A 52 -9.34 -14.02 -14.57
N ARG A 53 -10.58 -14.22 -14.14
CA ARG A 53 -11.57 -15.00 -14.89
C ARG A 53 -12.45 -14.10 -15.74
N LYS A 54 -12.79 -14.57 -16.93
CA LYS A 54 -13.84 -13.97 -17.79
C LYS A 54 -15.15 -14.67 -17.49
N ILE A 55 -16.16 -13.92 -17.12
CA ILE A 55 -17.50 -14.43 -16.83
C ILE A 55 -18.55 -13.65 -17.63
N LYS A 56 -19.67 -14.28 -17.92
CA LYS A 56 -20.86 -13.54 -18.40
C LYS A 56 -21.52 -12.88 -17.20
N TYR A 57 -21.84 -11.61 -17.33
CA TYR A 57 -22.47 -10.81 -16.30
C TYR A 57 -23.59 -9.96 -16.89
N THR A 58 -24.71 -9.90 -16.17
CA THR A 58 -25.86 -9.06 -16.49
C THR A 58 -26.31 -8.39 -15.20
N PRO A 59 -26.25 -7.06 -15.08
CA PRO A 59 -26.78 -6.36 -13.89
C PRO A 59 -28.32 -6.41 -13.88
N ASP A 60 -28.90 -6.14 -12.72
CA ASP A 60 -30.34 -6.24 -12.54
C ASP A 60 -31.10 -5.09 -13.24
N TYR A 61 -30.53 -3.86 -13.22
CA TYR A 61 -31.17 -2.70 -13.85
C TYR A 61 -30.16 -1.82 -14.57
N ALA A 62 -30.63 -1.20 -15.67
CA ALA A 62 -29.95 -0.10 -16.34
C ALA A 62 -30.93 1.07 -16.56
N LEU A 63 -30.55 2.24 -16.06
CA LEU A 63 -31.35 3.45 -16.19
C LEU A 63 -30.97 4.23 -17.45
N LEU A 64 -31.95 4.43 -18.34
CA LEU A 64 -31.77 5.03 -19.66
C LEU A 64 -32.19 6.48 -19.68
N LEU A 65 -31.31 7.34 -20.17
CA LEU A 65 -31.69 8.71 -20.56
C LEU A 65 -31.17 8.99 -21.99
N SER A 66 -31.99 9.57 -22.81
CA SER A 66 -31.69 9.78 -24.24
C SER A 66 -31.26 8.50 -24.96
N ARG A 67 -31.91 7.36 -24.66
CA ARG A 67 -31.65 6.00 -25.19
C ARG A 67 -30.29 5.43 -24.85
N ARG A 68 -29.56 6.02 -23.88
CA ARG A 68 -28.25 5.51 -23.43
C ARG A 68 -28.32 5.18 -21.93
N ALA A 69 -27.67 4.09 -21.51
CA ALA A 69 -27.55 3.75 -20.11
C ALA A 69 -26.70 4.83 -19.38
N ARG A 70 -27.18 5.30 -18.24
CA ARG A 70 -26.53 6.33 -17.42
C ARG A 70 -26.12 5.81 -16.05
N VAL A 71 -26.94 4.93 -15.50
CA VAL A 71 -26.68 4.30 -14.21
C VAL A 71 -26.91 2.79 -14.36
N ILE A 72 -26.03 2.01 -13.83
CA ILE A 72 -26.17 0.56 -13.70
C ILE A 72 -26.45 0.23 -12.23
N ILE A 73 -27.39 -0.68 -11.99
CA ILE A 73 -27.77 -1.08 -10.62
C ILE A 73 -27.73 -2.59 -10.53
N ASP A 74 -27.13 -3.08 -9.45
CA ASP A 74 -27.06 -4.50 -9.16
C ASP A 74 -27.47 -4.73 -7.69
N ALA A 75 -28.46 -5.55 -7.48
CA ALA A 75 -29.00 -5.92 -6.17
C ALA A 75 -28.48 -7.28 -5.74
N LYS A 76 -28.27 -7.46 -4.46
CA LYS A 76 -27.81 -8.71 -3.87
C LYS A 76 -28.66 -9.09 -2.67
N ALA A 77 -28.61 -10.35 -2.28
CA ALA A 77 -29.25 -10.80 -1.06
C ALA A 77 -28.66 -10.08 0.16
N THR A 78 -29.48 -9.89 1.20
CA THR A 78 -29.07 -9.19 2.43
C THR A 78 -27.86 -9.82 3.13
N SER A 79 -27.62 -11.09 2.90
CA SER A 79 -26.47 -11.84 3.44
C SER A 79 -25.17 -11.67 2.61
N GLU A 80 -25.26 -11.11 1.40
CA GLU A 80 -24.10 -10.98 0.53
C GLU A 80 -23.31 -9.68 0.78
N ASP A 81 -22.00 -9.79 0.67
CA ASP A 81 -21.11 -8.62 0.68
C ASP A 81 -21.11 -7.95 -0.70
N ILE A 82 -21.71 -6.76 -0.78
CA ILE A 82 -21.79 -5.99 -2.03
C ILE A 82 -20.41 -5.59 -2.57
N ASP A 83 -19.39 -5.50 -1.75
CA ASP A 83 -18.05 -5.10 -2.17
C ASP A 83 -17.37 -6.15 -3.07
N ALA A 84 -17.77 -7.41 -2.95
CA ALA A 84 -17.30 -8.49 -3.83
C ALA A 84 -17.70 -8.28 -5.30
N TRP A 85 -18.74 -7.49 -5.57
CA TRP A 85 -19.32 -7.28 -6.91
C TRP A 85 -18.84 -5.99 -7.60
N ILE A 86 -18.07 -5.14 -6.94
CA ILE A 86 -17.57 -3.86 -7.50
C ILE A 86 -16.83 -4.08 -8.82
N GLY A 87 -15.90 -5.04 -8.86
CA GLY A 87 -15.08 -5.30 -10.05
C GLY A 87 -15.89 -5.74 -11.27
N GLN A 88 -16.95 -6.53 -11.07
CA GLN A 88 -17.82 -7.04 -12.13
C GLN A 88 -18.72 -5.93 -12.69
N CYS A 89 -19.37 -5.18 -11.80
CA CYS A 89 -20.26 -4.10 -12.18
C CYS A 89 -19.50 -2.98 -12.90
N ARG A 90 -18.32 -2.62 -12.41
CA ARG A 90 -17.43 -1.66 -13.06
C ARG A 90 -16.98 -2.14 -14.45
N SER A 91 -16.58 -3.41 -14.58
CA SER A 91 -16.20 -3.98 -15.87
C SER A 91 -17.35 -3.93 -16.85
N TYR A 92 -18.58 -4.13 -16.39
CA TYR A 92 -19.77 -3.99 -17.24
C TYR A 92 -19.96 -2.54 -17.72
N CYS A 93 -19.85 -1.56 -16.81
CA CYS A 93 -19.91 -0.14 -17.16
C CYS A 93 -18.84 0.24 -18.19
N LEU A 94 -17.62 -0.26 -18.01
CA LEU A 94 -16.51 -0.05 -18.93
C LEU A 94 -16.82 -0.62 -20.33
N GLU A 95 -17.34 -1.84 -20.42
CA GLU A 95 -17.67 -2.47 -21.70
C GLU A 95 -18.83 -1.76 -22.43
N ILE A 96 -19.78 -1.18 -21.69
CA ILE A 96 -20.80 -0.32 -22.30
C ILE A 96 -20.15 0.98 -22.80
N ASN A 97 -19.37 1.64 -21.95
CA ASN A 97 -18.76 2.93 -22.27
C ASN A 97 -17.82 2.86 -23.48
N LYS A 98 -17.12 1.73 -23.69
CA LYS A 98 -16.29 1.49 -24.89
C LYS A 98 -17.05 1.54 -26.23
N ARG A 99 -18.37 1.35 -26.22
CA ARG A 99 -19.21 1.35 -27.42
C ARG A 99 -19.58 2.76 -27.90
N TYR A 100 -19.21 3.80 -27.17
CA TYR A 100 -19.59 5.18 -27.43
C TYR A 100 -18.39 6.11 -27.38
N ASP A 101 -18.44 7.22 -28.11
CA ASP A 101 -17.42 8.27 -28.11
C ASP A 101 -17.35 9.01 -26.75
N THR A 102 -18.43 8.95 -25.98
CA THR A 102 -18.52 9.49 -24.62
C THR A 102 -18.82 8.36 -23.66
N ASN A 103 -18.48 8.50 -22.39
CA ASN A 103 -18.82 7.51 -21.37
C ASN A 103 -20.26 7.76 -20.87
N PRO A 104 -21.28 7.16 -21.50
CA PRO A 104 -22.66 7.44 -21.12
C PRO A 104 -23.01 6.93 -19.72
N VAL A 105 -22.45 5.82 -19.28
CA VAL A 105 -22.63 5.30 -17.92
C VAL A 105 -21.74 6.10 -16.99
N GLU A 106 -22.36 6.92 -16.14
CA GLU A 106 -21.67 7.79 -15.20
C GLU A 106 -21.51 7.12 -13.83
N TYR A 107 -22.52 6.33 -13.43
CA TYR A 107 -22.55 5.71 -12.10
C TYR A 107 -22.96 4.24 -12.16
N PHE A 108 -22.55 3.48 -11.14
CA PHE A 108 -23.19 2.22 -10.78
C PHE A 108 -23.51 2.18 -9.29
N LEU A 109 -24.63 1.51 -8.96
CA LEU A 109 -25.14 1.38 -7.61
C LEU A 109 -25.21 -0.11 -7.24
N LEU A 110 -24.58 -0.47 -6.13
CA LEU A 110 -24.65 -1.80 -5.53
C LEU A 110 -25.45 -1.74 -4.25
N THR A 111 -26.38 -2.69 -4.06
CA THR A 111 -27.18 -2.73 -2.85
C THR A 111 -27.56 -4.15 -2.46
N ASN A 112 -27.55 -4.44 -1.15
CA ASN A 112 -28.20 -5.62 -0.58
C ASN A 112 -29.42 -5.24 0.29
N GLY A 113 -29.92 -4.02 0.13
CA GLY A 113 -31.04 -3.48 0.89
C GLY A 113 -30.65 -2.95 2.28
N ILE A 114 -29.61 -3.48 2.92
CA ILE A 114 -29.09 -3.00 4.22
C ILE A 114 -28.02 -1.93 4.00
N SER A 115 -27.11 -2.20 3.09
CA SER A 115 -26.06 -1.30 2.64
C SER A 115 -26.25 -0.99 1.17
N THR A 116 -26.11 0.28 0.82
CA THR A 116 -26.18 0.75 -0.58
C THR A 116 -25.00 1.65 -0.84
N LYS A 117 -24.26 1.37 -1.91
CA LYS A 117 -23.09 2.15 -2.31
C LYS A 117 -23.21 2.61 -3.76
N LEU A 118 -23.00 3.89 -3.98
CA LEU A 118 -22.96 4.50 -5.31
C LEU A 118 -21.50 4.76 -5.69
N PHE A 119 -21.12 4.33 -6.86
CA PHE A 119 -19.77 4.49 -7.42
C PHE A 119 -19.82 5.28 -8.73
N CYS A 120 -18.76 6.04 -9.01
CA CYS A 120 -18.47 6.39 -10.40
C CYS A 120 -17.99 5.14 -11.13
N TRP A 121 -18.33 5.04 -12.41
CA TRP A 121 -18.03 3.86 -13.23
C TRP A 121 -16.54 3.48 -13.30
N ASP A 122 -15.65 4.40 -13.01
CA ASP A 122 -14.18 4.28 -13.09
C ASP A 122 -13.48 4.32 -11.74
N GLN A 123 -14.26 4.35 -10.62
CA GLN A 123 -13.71 4.43 -9.25
C GLN A 123 -13.97 3.15 -8.47
N ASP A 124 -13.02 2.80 -7.60
CA ASP A 124 -13.14 1.67 -6.66
C ASP A 124 -13.78 2.10 -5.32
N GLU A 125 -13.75 3.41 -5.01
CA GLU A 125 -14.35 3.97 -3.80
C GLU A 125 -15.76 4.49 -4.07
N PRO A 126 -16.70 4.26 -3.14
CA PRO A 126 -18.04 4.76 -3.29
C PRO A 126 -18.10 6.30 -3.13
N VAL A 127 -18.73 6.96 -4.09
CA VAL A 127 -19.05 8.41 -4.01
C VAL A 127 -20.02 8.69 -2.87
N LEU A 128 -20.85 7.70 -2.54
CA LEU A 128 -21.87 7.81 -1.50
C LEU A 128 -22.18 6.42 -0.92
N SER A 129 -22.19 6.33 0.42
CA SER A 129 -22.60 5.12 1.14
C SER A 129 -23.79 5.41 2.02
N LEU A 130 -24.85 4.61 1.86
CA LEU A 130 -26.10 4.74 2.60
C LEU A 130 -26.38 3.44 3.39
N ALA A 131 -26.82 3.59 4.62
CA ALA A 131 -27.41 2.53 5.40
C ALA A 131 -28.94 2.45 5.17
N PHE A 132 -29.58 1.39 5.61
CA PHE A 132 -31.02 1.17 5.46
C PHE A 132 -31.87 2.36 5.92
N ASP A 133 -31.53 2.99 7.04
CA ASP A 133 -32.28 4.13 7.62
C ASP A 133 -31.95 5.48 6.95
N ASP A 134 -30.99 5.54 6.04
CA ASP A 134 -30.69 6.76 5.30
C ASP A 134 -31.72 7.05 4.18
N PHE A 135 -32.54 6.05 3.80
CA PHE A 135 -33.54 6.19 2.73
C PHE A 135 -34.83 6.86 3.21
N HIS A 136 -34.74 8.16 3.41
CA HIS A 136 -35.82 9.03 3.75
C HIS A 136 -35.59 10.46 3.25
N THR A 137 -36.62 11.16 2.74
CA THR A 137 -36.53 12.48 2.15
C THR A 137 -35.90 13.55 3.05
N ALA A 138 -35.99 13.39 4.38
CA ALA A 138 -35.36 14.29 5.34
C ALA A 138 -33.83 14.07 5.50
N ARG A 139 -33.29 12.91 5.09
CA ARG A 139 -31.89 12.55 5.33
C ARG A 139 -30.95 13.20 4.31
N PRO A 140 -29.84 13.82 4.75
CA PRO A 140 -28.87 14.49 3.85
C PRO A 140 -28.29 13.54 2.80
N LYS A 141 -27.94 12.29 3.17
CA LYS A 141 -27.38 11.29 2.25
C LYS A 141 -28.35 10.90 1.16
N TYR A 142 -29.65 10.73 1.49
CA TYR A 142 -30.66 10.45 0.47
C TYR A 142 -30.86 11.64 -0.50
N LYS A 143 -30.89 12.88 0.02
CA LYS A 143 -30.92 14.08 -0.84
C LYS A 143 -29.70 14.14 -1.77
N ARG A 144 -28.54 13.75 -1.28
CA ARG A 144 -27.33 13.67 -2.09
C ARG A 144 -27.45 12.59 -3.20
N LEU A 145 -27.99 11.41 -2.87
CA LEU A 145 -28.26 10.36 -3.87
C LEU A 145 -29.17 10.90 -4.98
N VAL A 146 -30.30 11.53 -4.63
CA VAL A 146 -31.22 12.13 -5.60
C VAL A 146 -30.55 13.21 -6.45
N SER A 147 -29.64 14.00 -5.87
CA SER A 147 -28.90 15.03 -6.62
C SER A 147 -27.85 14.45 -7.59
N LEU A 148 -27.40 13.22 -7.39
CA LEU A 148 -26.41 12.54 -8.25
C LEU A 148 -27.09 11.73 -9.34
N ILE A 149 -28.03 10.86 -8.98
CA ILE A 149 -28.63 9.90 -9.94
C ILE A 149 -30.13 10.06 -10.17
N GLY A 150 -30.77 11.08 -9.57
CA GLY A 150 -32.16 11.38 -9.88
C GLY A 150 -32.35 11.79 -11.34
N GLN A 151 -33.45 11.33 -11.96
CA GLN A 151 -33.73 11.58 -13.39
C GLN A 151 -33.56 13.05 -13.79
N LYS A 152 -34.16 13.99 -13.03
CA LYS A 152 -34.07 15.44 -13.31
C LYS A 152 -32.63 15.97 -13.20
N ALA A 153 -31.85 15.47 -12.25
CA ALA A 153 -30.48 15.88 -12.04
C ALA A 153 -29.59 15.45 -13.23
N LEU A 154 -29.69 14.20 -13.65
CA LEU A 154 -28.95 13.70 -14.81
C LEU A 154 -29.42 14.30 -16.13
N LEU A 155 -30.71 14.55 -16.30
CA LEU A 155 -31.20 15.27 -17.48
C LEU A 155 -30.68 16.71 -17.55
N SER A 156 -30.57 17.38 -16.38
CA SER A 156 -29.99 18.72 -16.30
C SER A 156 -28.49 18.69 -16.65
N SER A 157 -27.74 17.68 -16.21
CA SER A 157 -26.33 17.54 -16.57
C SER A 157 -26.15 17.26 -18.06
N ILE A 158 -26.96 16.38 -18.64
CA ILE A 158 -26.94 16.06 -20.07
C ILE A 158 -27.34 17.28 -20.92
N SER A 159 -28.37 18.03 -20.51
CA SER A 159 -28.79 19.25 -21.24
C SER A 159 -27.73 20.34 -21.16
N LYS A 160 -27.05 20.49 -20.05
CA LYS A 160 -25.90 21.39 -19.91
C LYS A 160 -24.74 20.95 -20.80
N ALA A 161 -24.41 19.66 -20.82
CA ALA A 161 -23.40 19.10 -21.71
C ALA A 161 -23.77 19.23 -23.19
N SER A 162 -25.02 18.92 -23.58
CA SER A 162 -25.47 19.02 -24.98
C SER A 162 -25.61 20.45 -25.49
N ASN A 163 -25.96 21.40 -24.62
CA ASN A 163 -25.96 22.82 -24.96
C ASN A 163 -24.55 23.40 -25.11
N SER A 164 -23.53 22.79 -24.42
CA SER A 164 -22.13 23.16 -24.62
C SER A 164 -21.53 22.62 -25.93
N VAL A 165 -22.08 21.54 -26.47
CA VAL A 165 -21.67 20.96 -27.76
C VAL A 165 -22.38 21.60 -28.94
N ARG A 166 -23.61 22.14 -28.75
CA ARG A 166 -24.38 22.80 -29.81
C ARG A 166 -24.11 24.31 -29.98
N SER A 167 -23.65 24.97 -28.97
CA SER A 167 -23.13 26.33 -29.09
C SER A 167 -21.63 26.26 -29.33
N GLY A 168 -21.20 26.34 -30.57
CA GLY A 168 -19.82 26.65 -30.95
C GLY A 168 -19.38 28.02 -30.50
N ALA A 169 -20.00 28.58 -29.46
CA ALA A 169 -19.63 29.81 -28.80
C ALA A 169 -18.82 29.46 -27.54
N PRO A 170 -17.65 30.05 -27.34
CA PRO A 170 -16.91 29.92 -26.10
C PRO A 170 -17.77 30.37 -24.94
N ARG A 171 -17.76 29.64 -23.82
CA ARG A 171 -18.50 29.92 -22.59
C ARG A 171 -18.10 31.25 -21.90
N HIS A 172 -17.21 32.02 -22.48
CA HIS A 172 -16.69 33.27 -21.95
C HIS A 172 -17.13 34.46 -22.79
N GLN A 173 -18.37 34.88 -22.61
CA GLN A 173 -18.84 36.20 -23.11
C GLN A 173 -18.23 37.38 -22.33
N SER A 174 -17.46 37.14 -21.27
CA SER A 174 -16.91 38.18 -20.37
C SER A 174 -15.42 38.43 -20.50
N GLY A 175 -14.65 37.64 -21.28
CA GLY A 175 -13.20 37.74 -21.29
C GLY A 175 -12.52 37.32 -19.98
N GLU A 176 -13.24 36.63 -19.09
CA GLU A 176 -12.78 36.18 -17.79
C GLU A 176 -12.68 34.64 -17.74
N HIS A 177 -11.66 34.13 -17.07
CA HIS A 177 -11.44 32.71 -16.80
C HIS A 177 -11.63 32.44 -15.31
N VAL A 178 -12.37 31.38 -14.97
CA VAL A 178 -12.67 31.01 -13.58
C VAL A 178 -11.78 29.84 -13.17
N PHE A 179 -11.06 30.00 -12.08
CA PHE A 179 -10.30 28.93 -11.41
C PHE A 179 -11.02 28.48 -10.14
N GLU A 180 -10.93 27.17 -9.87
CA GLU A 180 -11.48 26.54 -8.67
C GLU A 180 -10.49 25.53 -8.09
N ARG A 181 -10.30 25.57 -6.78
CA ARG A 181 -9.53 24.58 -6.03
C ARG A 181 -10.43 23.43 -5.65
N LEU A 182 -10.17 22.28 -6.21
CA LEU A 182 -10.92 21.07 -5.95
C LEU A 182 -10.27 20.24 -4.83
N SER A 183 -11.05 19.30 -4.27
CA SER A 183 -10.51 18.28 -3.39
C SER A 183 -9.53 17.37 -4.15
N ILE A 184 -8.59 16.71 -3.43
CA ILE A 184 -7.68 15.74 -4.03
C ILE A 184 -8.44 14.64 -4.79
N ASN A 185 -9.58 14.19 -4.27
CA ASN A 185 -10.37 13.15 -4.91
C ASN A 185 -10.98 13.63 -6.24
N ASP A 186 -11.48 14.87 -6.30
CA ASP A 186 -12.01 15.45 -7.54
C ASP A 186 -10.90 15.69 -8.58
N ILE A 187 -9.71 16.10 -8.13
CA ILE A 187 -8.53 16.25 -8.98
C ILE A 187 -8.14 14.87 -9.54
N ASN A 188 -8.05 13.84 -8.70
CA ASN A 188 -7.73 12.48 -9.13
C ASN A 188 -8.71 11.96 -10.17
N TYR A 189 -9.99 12.22 -9.95
CA TYR A 189 -11.03 11.86 -10.91
C TYR A 189 -10.79 12.55 -12.27
N ALA A 190 -10.54 13.86 -12.25
CA ALA A 190 -10.30 14.62 -13.48
C ALA A 190 -9.05 14.11 -14.23
N LEU A 191 -7.96 13.80 -13.50
CA LEU A 191 -6.71 13.31 -14.08
C LEU A 191 -6.86 11.87 -14.64
N ALA A 192 -7.53 10.98 -13.90
CA ALA A 192 -7.82 9.63 -14.36
C ALA A 192 -8.71 9.65 -15.61
N TRP A 193 -9.71 10.54 -15.64
CA TRP A 193 -10.55 10.76 -16.81
C TRP A 193 -9.72 11.20 -18.02
N CYS A 194 -8.83 12.19 -17.87
CA CYS A 194 -7.96 12.67 -18.95
C CYS A 194 -7.10 11.56 -19.54
N HIS A 195 -6.45 10.76 -18.70
CA HIS A 195 -5.62 9.63 -19.15
C HIS A 195 -6.44 8.60 -19.94
N GLN A 196 -7.61 8.23 -19.42
CA GLN A 196 -8.52 7.29 -20.09
C GLN A 196 -9.04 7.86 -21.42
N TYR A 197 -9.32 9.16 -21.45
CA TYR A 197 -9.78 9.85 -22.64
C TYR A 197 -8.69 9.84 -23.74
N ILE A 198 -7.45 10.16 -23.41
CA ILE A 198 -6.30 10.11 -24.33
C ILE A 198 -6.11 8.69 -24.85
N TYR A 199 -6.03 7.70 -23.97
CA TYR A 199 -5.82 6.30 -24.31
C TYR A 199 -6.86 5.79 -25.33
N LYS A 200 -8.13 6.15 -25.13
CA LYS A 200 -9.24 5.69 -25.98
C LYS A 200 -9.36 6.48 -27.28
N LYS A 201 -9.22 7.80 -27.20
CA LYS A 201 -9.48 8.69 -28.35
C LYS A 201 -8.39 8.58 -29.40
N ASP A 202 -7.13 8.57 -29.01
CA ASP A 202 -6.00 8.47 -29.93
C ASP A 202 -5.53 7.04 -30.16
N ASN A 203 -6.17 6.03 -29.51
CA ASN A 203 -5.88 4.60 -29.67
C ASN A 203 -4.38 4.25 -29.53
N ILE A 204 -3.74 4.83 -28.54
CA ILE A 204 -2.33 4.63 -28.19
C ILE A 204 -2.20 3.72 -26.96
N SER A 205 -1.00 3.18 -26.68
CA SER A 205 -0.79 2.37 -25.49
C SER A 205 -0.99 3.19 -24.18
N GLN A 206 -1.30 2.51 -23.07
CA GLN A 206 -1.47 3.19 -21.76
C GLN A 206 -0.20 3.95 -21.35
N SER A 207 0.99 3.38 -21.61
CA SER A 207 2.26 4.04 -21.34
C SER A 207 2.47 5.29 -22.19
N ALA A 208 2.14 5.21 -23.50
CA ALA A 208 2.20 6.36 -24.40
C ALA A 208 1.19 7.44 -23.99
N ALA A 209 -0.05 7.08 -23.69
CA ALA A 209 -1.08 8.00 -23.22
C ALA A 209 -0.65 8.71 -21.91
N PHE A 210 0.02 7.98 -21.03
CA PHE A 210 0.58 8.52 -19.82
C PHE A 210 1.63 9.60 -20.12
N MET A 211 2.59 9.30 -20.99
CA MET A 211 3.64 10.26 -21.34
C MET A 211 3.10 11.50 -22.05
N GLU A 212 2.15 11.35 -22.94
CA GLU A 212 1.47 12.49 -23.58
C GLU A 212 0.70 13.34 -22.57
N PHE A 213 0.03 12.69 -21.63
CA PHE A 213 -0.67 13.41 -20.56
C PHE A 213 0.29 14.15 -19.63
N VAL A 214 1.45 13.57 -19.31
CA VAL A 214 2.49 14.26 -18.52
C VAL A 214 2.94 15.56 -19.19
N LYS A 215 3.04 15.61 -20.53
CA LYS A 215 3.37 16.85 -21.27
C LYS A 215 2.27 17.91 -21.10
N LEU A 216 1.00 17.52 -21.21
CA LEU A 216 -0.14 18.43 -20.97
C LEU A 216 -0.20 18.91 -19.53
N MET A 217 0.02 18.03 -18.56
CA MET A 217 0.09 18.39 -17.14
C MET A 217 1.20 19.40 -16.86
N PHE A 218 2.35 19.22 -17.50
CA PHE A 218 3.46 20.16 -17.35
C PHE A 218 3.10 21.54 -17.90
N LEU A 219 2.46 21.61 -19.08
CA LEU A 219 1.94 22.88 -19.63
C LEU A 219 0.89 23.53 -18.70
N LYS A 220 -0.03 22.73 -18.17
CA LYS A 220 -1.04 23.19 -17.22
C LYS A 220 -0.42 23.80 -15.98
N LEU A 221 0.52 23.10 -15.34
CA LEU A 221 1.17 23.56 -14.12
C LEU A 221 2.02 24.82 -14.35
N LEU A 222 2.67 24.94 -15.50
CA LEU A 222 3.39 26.17 -15.86
C LEU A 222 2.44 27.34 -16.11
N SER A 223 1.31 27.08 -16.76
CA SER A 223 0.27 28.10 -16.96
C SER A 223 -0.30 28.58 -15.62
N ASP A 224 -0.63 27.67 -14.72
CA ASP A 224 -1.15 27.99 -13.40
C ASP A 224 -0.12 28.73 -12.55
N LYS A 225 1.16 28.29 -12.58
CA LYS A 225 2.29 28.98 -11.93
C LYS A 225 2.43 30.42 -12.40
N ALA A 226 2.31 30.67 -13.71
CA ALA A 226 2.36 32.01 -14.25
C ALA A 226 1.20 32.88 -13.77
N VAL A 227 -0.02 32.30 -13.67
CA VAL A 227 -1.21 32.97 -13.11
C VAL A 227 -0.98 33.33 -11.65
N HIS A 228 -0.50 32.41 -10.82
CA HIS A 228 -0.21 32.67 -9.40
C HIS A 228 0.87 33.76 -9.23
N SER A 229 1.88 33.78 -10.09
CA SER A 229 2.92 34.81 -10.05
C SER A 229 2.38 36.18 -10.43
N LYS A 230 1.45 36.24 -11.37
CA LYS A 230 0.85 37.51 -11.86
C LYS A 230 -0.28 38.01 -10.95
N TYR A 231 -1.02 37.10 -10.34
CA TYR A 231 -2.22 37.38 -9.54
C TYR A 231 -2.14 36.80 -8.12
N PRO A 232 -1.14 37.11 -7.31
CA PRO A 232 -0.90 36.40 -6.04
C PRO A 232 -2.03 36.58 -5.01
N THR A 233 -2.76 37.71 -5.05
CA THR A 233 -3.86 38.01 -4.12
C THR A 233 -5.13 37.23 -4.51
N GLN A 234 -5.49 37.22 -5.78
CA GLN A 234 -6.69 36.54 -6.29
C GLN A 234 -6.53 35.02 -6.18
N SER A 235 -5.37 34.50 -6.53
CA SER A 235 -5.09 33.07 -6.49
C SER A 235 -5.05 32.48 -5.09
N ASN A 236 -5.13 33.27 -4.03
CA ASN A 236 -5.28 32.78 -2.65
C ASN A 236 -6.71 32.33 -2.30
N ASN A 237 -7.70 32.67 -3.13
CA ASN A 237 -9.10 32.28 -2.89
C ASN A 237 -9.36 30.85 -3.41
N GLN A 238 -10.35 30.17 -2.82
CA GLN A 238 -10.77 28.83 -3.26
C GLN A 238 -11.38 28.86 -4.68
N ARG A 239 -12.04 29.95 -5.04
CA ARG A 239 -12.53 30.24 -6.39
C ARG A 239 -12.22 31.69 -6.73
N TYR A 240 -11.62 31.89 -7.90
CA TYR A 240 -11.23 33.22 -8.34
C TYR A 240 -11.32 33.36 -9.86
N THR A 241 -11.35 34.59 -10.33
CA THR A 241 -11.52 34.93 -11.74
C THR A 241 -10.40 35.86 -12.17
N ILE A 242 -9.85 35.59 -13.36
CA ILE A 242 -8.79 36.39 -13.98
C ILE A 242 -9.08 36.59 -15.47
N PRO A 243 -8.46 37.57 -16.12
CA PRO A 243 -8.61 37.77 -17.57
C PRO A 243 -8.21 36.51 -18.37
N SER A 244 -9.08 36.05 -19.28
CA SER A 244 -8.84 34.87 -20.10
C SER A 244 -7.58 34.97 -20.96
N ALA A 245 -7.16 36.17 -21.36
CA ALA A 245 -5.95 36.42 -22.13
C ALA A 245 -4.66 36.00 -21.40
N ASP A 246 -4.71 35.90 -20.09
CA ASP A 246 -3.57 35.54 -19.24
C ASP A 246 -3.47 34.06 -18.89
N VAL A 247 -4.44 33.25 -19.39
CA VAL A 247 -4.49 31.79 -19.16
C VAL A 247 -4.09 31.05 -20.42
N GLN A 248 -2.85 30.58 -20.49
CA GLN A 248 -2.35 29.87 -21.65
C GLN A 248 -2.95 28.47 -21.80
N PHE A 249 -3.17 27.77 -20.68
CA PHE A 249 -3.82 26.44 -20.71
C PHE A 249 -5.33 26.60 -20.60
N SER A 250 -5.97 27.01 -21.71
CA SER A 250 -7.41 27.19 -21.79
C SER A 250 -7.96 26.97 -23.21
N SER A 251 -9.21 26.56 -23.29
CA SER A 251 -9.95 26.42 -24.54
C SER A 251 -10.06 27.76 -25.29
N THR A 252 -10.18 28.88 -24.55
CA THR A 252 -10.21 30.24 -25.11
C THR A 252 -8.87 30.56 -25.78
N TRP A 253 -7.74 30.25 -25.17
CA TRP A 253 -6.43 30.44 -25.76
C TRP A 253 -6.23 29.61 -27.02
N ILE A 254 -6.66 28.34 -27.00
CA ILE A 254 -6.62 27.46 -28.20
C ILE A 254 -7.45 28.10 -29.33
N ALA A 255 -8.68 28.54 -29.03
CA ALA A 255 -9.56 29.15 -30.02
C ALA A 255 -8.97 30.43 -30.62
N SER A 256 -8.29 31.26 -29.81
CA SER A 256 -7.68 32.51 -30.27
C SER A 256 -6.53 32.31 -31.30
N LEU A 257 -5.98 31.12 -31.40
CA LEU A 257 -4.83 30.78 -32.26
C LEU A 257 -5.18 29.75 -33.35
N GLN A 258 -6.45 29.37 -33.52
CA GLN A 258 -6.88 28.39 -34.52
C GLN A 258 -6.58 28.81 -35.97
N ASP A 259 -6.62 30.11 -36.23
CA ASP A 259 -6.25 30.66 -37.58
C ASP A 259 -4.75 30.58 -37.86
N GLN A 260 -3.91 30.38 -36.83
CA GLN A 260 -2.44 30.35 -36.95
C GLN A 260 -1.90 28.92 -36.92
N ALA A 261 -2.59 27.99 -36.27
CA ALA A 261 -2.18 26.60 -36.10
C ALA A 261 -3.37 25.66 -35.83
N ASP A 262 -3.40 24.49 -36.48
CA ASP A 262 -4.43 23.49 -36.22
C ASP A 262 -4.37 22.93 -34.79
N ASN A 263 -3.18 22.89 -34.20
CA ASN A 263 -2.95 22.39 -32.86
C ASN A 263 -2.04 23.35 -32.04
N PRO A 264 -2.56 24.50 -31.56
CA PRO A 264 -1.75 25.51 -30.89
C PRO A 264 -1.03 25.02 -29.63
N MET A 265 -1.63 24.08 -28.87
CA MET A 265 -0.98 23.51 -27.68
C MET A 265 0.28 22.73 -28.02
N ALA A 266 0.25 21.94 -29.10
CA ALA A 266 1.40 21.15 -29.54
C ALA A 266 2.45 22.04 -30.21
N THR A 267 2.04 22.81 -31.22
CA THR A 267 2.96 23.51 -32.12
C THR A 267 3.46 24.83 -31.58
N ILE A 268 2.73 25.49 -30.67
CA ILE A 268 3.12 26.77 -30.09
C ILE A 268 3.53 26.60 -28.62
N ALA A 269 2.62 26.10 -27.74
CA ALA A 269 2.88 26.06 -26.32
C ALA A 269 3.98 25.06 -25.96
N PHE A 270 3.85 23.81 -26.41
CA PHE A 270 4.84 22.77 -26.12
C PHE A 270 6.18 23.02 -26.84
N ALA A 271 6.14 23.48 -28.07
CA ALA A 271 7.34 23.82 -28.81
C ALA A 271 8.11 24.99 -28.18
N LYS A 272 7.41 26.00 -27.63
CA LYS A 272 8.01 27.11 -26.87
C LYS A 272 8.64 26.62 -25.58
N LEU A 273 7.92 25.80 -24.85
CA LEU A 273 8.40 25.17 -23.61
C LEU A 273 9.70 24.39 -23.88
N ARG A 274 9.69 23.51 -24.89
CA ARG A 274 10.86 22.70 -25.25
C ARG A 274 12.07 23.57 -25.59
N ARG A 275 11.89 24.62 -26.39
CA ARG A 275 12.97 25.54 -26.71
C ARG A 275 13.54 26.23 -25.47
N SER A 276 12.68 26.71 -24.57
CA SER A 276 13.12 27.32 -23.30
C SER A 276 13.93 26.34 -22.45
N LEU A 277 13.52 25.08 -22.39
CA LEU A 277 14.27 24.03 -21.67
C LEU A 277 15.62 23.74 -22.33
N GLU A 278 15.70 23.71 -23.68
CA GLU A 278 16.95 23.52 -24.41
C GLU A 278 17.94 24.68 -24.15
N ASP A 279 17.45 25.92 -24.09
CA ASP A 279 18.28 27.09 -23.75
C ASP A 279 18.85 26.97 -22.32
N GLU A 280 18.08 26.48 -21.38
CA GLU A 280 18.54 26.25 -20.00
C GLU A 280 19.54 25.10 -19.90
N ILE A 281 19.37 24.05 -20.71
CA ILE A 281 20.29 22.90 -20.81
C ILE A 281 21.62 23.38 -21.42
N ALA A 282 21.59 24.17 -22.50
CA ALA A 282 22.76 24.72 -23.14
C ALA A 282 23.58 25.61 -22.19
N GLN A 283 22.94 26.29 -21.24
CA GLN A 283 23.58 27.05 -20.18
C GLN A 283 24.13 26.21 -19.02
N GLY A 284 23.99 24.87 -19.09
CA GLY A 284 24.40 23.94 -18.02
C GLY A 284 23.57 24.02 -16.75
N LYS A 285 22.39 24.68 -16.80
CA LYS A 285 21.53 24.91 -15.63
C LYS A 285 20.60 23.74 -15.32
N LYS A 286 20.30 22.88 -16.31
CA LYS A 286 19.28 21.82 -16.16
C LYS A 286 19.64 20.55 -16.93
N LYS A 287 19.07 19.44 -16.49
CA LYS A 287 19.09 18.14 -17.20
C LYS A 287 17.90 18.07 -18.16
N ARG A 288 18.05 17.31 -19.24
CA ARG A 288 17.03 17.14 -20.26
C ARG A 288 15.79 16.42 -19.73
N ILE A 289 14.63 17.05 -19.90
CA ILE A 289 13.32 16.50 -19.54
C ILE A 289 12.68 15.85 -20.77
N PHE A 290 12.64 16.57 -21.90
CA PHE A 290 12.10 16.09 -23.17
C PHE A 290 13.23 15.98 -24.19
N ARG A 291 13.12 15.05 -25.14
CA ARG A 291 14.06 14.97 -26.26
C ARG A 291 13.99 16.25 -27.10
N ALA A 292 15.10 16.58 -27.77
CA ALA A 292 15.16 17.79 -28.60
C ALA A 292 14.12 17.76 -29.74
N ASP A 293 13.77 16.57 -30.24
CA ASP A 293 12.82 16.31 -31.29
C ASP A 293 11.43 15.87 -30.80
N GLU A 294 11.24 15.79 -29.47
CA GLU A 294 9.99 15.30 -28.90
C GLU A 294 8.83 16.26 -29.16
N GLU A 295 7.71 15.73 -29.60
CA GLU A 295 6.50 16.46 -29.90
C GLU A 295 5.34 16.02 -28.99
N LEU A 296 4.31 16.85 -28.89
CA LEU A 296 3.04 16.47 -28.30
C LEU A 296 2.20 15.87 -29.42
N SER A 297 2.09 14.54 -29.43
CA SER A 297 1.60 13.76 -30.58
C SER A 297 0.10 13.51 -30.57
N LEU A 298 -0.66 14.12 -29.67
CA LEU A 298 -2.10 13.95 -29.55
C LEU A 298 -2.85 14.72 -30.63
N SER A 299 -4.01 14.18 -31.02
CA SER A 299 -4.92 14.87 -31.94
C SER A 299 -5.43 16.19 -31.34
N PRO A 300 -5.72 17.22 -32.16
CA PRO A 300 -6.24 18.50 -31.70
C PRO A 300 -7.52 18.37 -30.86
N GLU A 301 -8.39 17.42 -31.25
CA GLU A 301 -9.63 17.14 -30.53
C GLU A 301 -9.37 16.56 -29.13
N THR A 302 -8.40 15.64 -29.00
CA THR A 302 -8.00 15.03 -27.74
C THR A 302 -7.39 16.06 -26.81
N ILE A 303 -6.51 16.91 -27.30
CA ILE A 303 -5.93 18.01 -26.52
C ILE A 303 -7.02 18.95 -26.02
N ARG A 304 -7.94 19.36 -26.91
CA ARG A 304 -9.05 20.23 -26.52
C ARG A 304 -9.91 19.61 -25.42
N GLY A 305 -10.29 18.33 -25.57
CA GLY A 305 -11.09 17.63 -24.55
C GLY A 305 -10.39 17.55 -23.18
N VAL A 306 -9.07 17.34 -23.16
CA VAL A 306 -8.27 17.35 -21.93
C VAL A 306 -8.23 18.76 -21.33
N VAL A 307 -7.97 19.79 -22.16
CA VAL A 307 -7.92 21.19 -21.71
C VAL A 307 -9.27 21.59 -21.12
N GLU A 308 -10.38 21.38 -21.80
CA GLU A 308 -11.74 21.67 -21.31
C GLU A 308 -12.06 20.98 -19.98
N LYS A 309 -11.49 19.80 -19.75
CA LYS A 309 -11.72 19.02 -18.51
C LYS A 309 -11.01 19.63 -17.31
N ILE A 310 -9.78 20.17 -17.49
CA ILE A 310 -8.94 20.60 -16.36
C ILE A 310 -8.57 22.09 -16.38
N GLU A 311 -9.00 22.87 -17.38
CA GLU A 311 -8.64 24.30 -17.49
C GLU A 311 -9.10 25.14 -16.29
N SER A 312 -10.27 24.82 -15.74
CA SER A 312 -10.84 25.54 -14.58
C SER A 312 -10.27 25.07 -13.23
N ILE A 313 -9.52 23.98 -13.20
CA ILE A 313 -8.95 23.45 -11.96
C ILE A 313 -7.63 24.16 -11.68
N ASP A 314 -7.49 24.77 -10.49
CA ASP A 314 -6.20 25.29 -10.03
C ASP A 314 -5.32 24.13 -9.52
N LEU A 315 -4.33 23.74 -10.31
CA LEU A 315 -3.39 22.66 -9.96
C LEU A 315 -2.11 23.19 -9.30
N TYR A 316 -1.81 24.48 -9.39
CA TYR A 316 -0.68 25.12 -8.72
C TYR A 316 -1.11 25.64 -7.36
N SER A 317 -1.40 24.74 -6.44
CA SER A 317 -1.91 25.05 -5.11
C SER A 317 -0.84 25.75 -4.24
N ILE A 318 -1.32 26.49 -3.24
CA ILE A 318 -0.51 27.10 -2.17
C ILE A 318 0.17 26.01 -1.30
N ASP A 319 -0.38 24.82 -1.29
CA ASP A 319 0.16 23.70 -0.53
C ASP A 319 1.23 22.98 -1.38
N ALA A 320 2.51 23.21 -1.05
CA ALA A 320 3.63 22.54 -1.69
C ALA A 320 3.53 21.00 -1.61
N ASP A 321 2.89 20.50 -0.57
CA ASP A 321 2.62 19.08 -0.35
C ASP A 321 1.62 18.52 -1.37
N LEU A 322 0.62 19.33 -1.78
CA LEU A 322 -0.34 18.94 -2.82
C LEU A 322 0.34 18.84 -4.20
N ASN A 323 1.23 19.79 -4.53
CA ASN A 323 1.93 19.81 -5.81
C ASN A 323 2.84 18.57 -5.95
N GLY A 324 3.53 18.16 -4.87
CA GLY A 324 4.32 16.94 -4.85
C GLY A 324 3.49 15.67 -5.00
N ARG A 325 2.25 15.68 -4.48
CA ARG A 325 1.32 14.55 -4.56
C ARG A 325 0.62 14.40 -5.91
N LEU A 326 0.47 15.46 -6.68
CA LEU A 326 -0.26 15.41 -7.96
C LEU A 326 0.27 14.33 -8.87
N PHE A 327 1.59 14.26 -9.06
CA PHE A 327 2.20 13.24 -9.89
C PHE A 327 2.13 11.84 -9.26
N GLU A 328 2.35 11.70 -7.95
CA GLU A 328 2.21 10.43 -7.25
C GLU A 328 0.77 9.92 -7.32
N THR A 329 -0.18 10.80 -7.10
CA THR A 329 -1.60 10.52 -7.14
C THR A 329 -2.04 10.12 -8.55
N PHE A 330 -1.56 10.84 -9.55
CA PHE A 330 -1.80 10.54 -10.94
C PHE A 330 -1.20 9.19 -11.36
N LEU A 331 0.06 8.91 -11.01
CA LEU A 331 0.71 7.62 -11.26
C LEU A 331 -0.06 6.47 -10.61
N ASN A 332 -0.52 6.65 -9.39
CA ASN A 332 -1.35 5.66 -8.69
C ASN A 332 -2.73 5.45 -9.32
N ALA A 333 -3.34 6.51 -9.85
CA ALA A 333 -4.67 6.45 -10.47
C ALA A 333 -4.64 5.79 -11.87
N THR A 334 -3.56 5.98 -12.61
CA THR A 334 -3.45 5.60 -14.02
C THR A 334 -2.70 4.30 -14.25
N MET A 335 -1.71 3.98 -13.42
CA MET A 335 -0.85 2.82 -13.56
C MET A 335 -1.00 1.90 -12.35
N ARG A 336 -1.81 0.86 -12.46
CA ARG A 336 -2.00 -0.11 -11.37
C ARG A 336 -0.70 -0.86 -11.09
N GLY A 337 -0.33 -0.94 -9.84
CA GLY A 337 0.96 -1.39 -9.30
C GLY A 337 1.53 -2.76 -9.74
N LYS A 338 0.87 -3.51 -10.63
CA LYS A 338 1.45 -4.72 -11.23
C LYS A 338 2.37 -4.42 -12.41
N ASP A 339 2.14 -3.31 -13.10
CA ASP A 339 2.88 -2.96 -14.31
C ASP A 339 4.14 -2.14 -14.00
N LEU A 340 4.19 -1.46 -12.86
CA LEU A 340 5.33 -0.65 -12.44
C LEU A 340 6.28 -1.37 -11.48
N GLY A 341 5.80 -2.37 -10.71
CA GLY A 341 6.61 -3.04 -9.66
C GLY A 341 7.15 -2.09 -8.58
N GLN A 342 6.69 -0.83 -8.58
CA GLN A 342 7.16 0.23 -7.71
C GLN A 342 6.06 0.65 -6.74
N TYR A 343 6.48 0.95 -5.52
CA TYR A 343 5.61 1.38 -4.43
C TYR A 343 5.96 2.81 -4.04
N PHE A 344 4.99 3.71 -4.17
CA PHE A 344 5.17 5.07 -3.69
C PHE A 344 5.19 5.10 -2.17
N THR A 345 6.16 5.82 -1.61
CA THR A 345 6.31 5.96 -0.17
C THR A 345 5.30 6.97 0.36
N PRO A 346 4.45 6.63 1.36
CA PRO A 346 3.57 7.59 2.01
C PRO A 346 4.34 8.82 2.50
N ARG A 347 3.76 10.02 2.33
CA ARG A 347 4.43 11.28 2.66
C ARG A 347 4.85 11.41 4.11
N SER A 348 4.06 10.91 5.05
CA SER A 348 4.43 10.89 6.46
C SER A 348 5.70 10.07 6.72
N ILE A 349 5.90 8.97 5.98
CA ILE A 349 7.13 8.18 6.05
C ILE A 349 8.31 8.97 5.46
N VAL A 350 8.12 9.64 4.31
CA VAL A 350 9.15 10.50 3.72
C VAL A 350 9.58 11.58 4.72
N LYS A 351 8.62 12.29 5.31
CA LYS A 351 8.87 13.33 6.33
C LYS A 351 9.60 12.77 7.55
N LEU A 352 9.21 11.59 8.04
CA LEU A 352 9.91 10.91 9.12
C LEU A 352 11.37 10.66 8.74
N MET A 353 11.63 10.09 7.57
CA MET A 353 12.99 9.73 7.14
C MET A 353 13.87 10.98 6.93
N VAL A 354 13.33 12.04 6.33
CA VAL A 354 14.05 13.34 6.21
C VAL A 354 14.35 13.92 7.60
N ARG A 355 13.42 13.79 8.56
CA ARG A 355 13.66 14.24 9.94
C ARG A 355 14.76 13.43 10.63
N LEU A 356 14.82 12.10 10.40
CA LEU A 356 15.88 11.23 10.93
C LEU A 356 17.24 11.47 10.26
N ALA A 357 17.26 11.98 9.05
CA ALA A 357 18.50 12.33 8.34
C ALA A 357 19.24 13.49 9.01
N CYS A 358 18.56 14.33 9.81
CA CYS A 358 19.14 15.50 10.48
C CYS A 358 19.95 16.36 9.50
N LEU A 359 19.33 16.73 8.37
CA LEU A 359 19.95 17.52 7.32
C LEU A 359 20.44 18.86 7.87
N SER A 360 21.57 19.34 7.38
CA SER A 360 22.13 20.63 7.74
C SER A 360 22.48 21.46 6.49
N ALA A 361 21.77 22.56 6.30
CA ALA A 361 22.11 23.56 5.30
C ALA A 361 22.96 24.66 5.93
N GLY A 362 24.24 24.39 6.18
CA GLY A 362 25.16 25.34 6.76
C GLY A 362 25.43 26.54 5.85
N THR A 363 26.08 27.58 6.40
CA THR A 363 26.51 28.79 5.65
C THR A 363 27.65 28.51 4.70
N ASN A 364 28.44 27.47 4.94
CA ASN A 364 29.53 27.02 4.11
C ASN A 364 29.08 25.92 3.15
N PRO A 365 29.20 26.14 1.81
CA PRO A 365 28.85 25.14 0.80
C PRO A 365 29.51 23.76 0.98
N VAL A 366 30.71 23.70 1.54
CA VAL A 366 31.47 22.47 1.77
C VAL A 366 30.78 21.57 2.80
N ASN A 367 30.12 22.17 3.79
CA ASN A 367 29.46 21.44 4.89
C ASN A 367 28.03 21.02 4.57
N ILE A 368 27.49 21.37 3.40
CA ILE A 368 26.17 20.96 2.96
C ILE A 368 26.25 19.53 2.43
N PRO A 369 25.51 18.56 3.00
CA PRO A 369 25.61 17.16 2.60
C PRO A 369 25.10 16.95 1.17
N THR A 370 25.71 16.01 0.46
CA THR A 370 25.17 15.47 -0.78
C THR A 370 24.19 14.34 -0.46
N ILE A 371 22.97 14.47 -0.96
CA ILE A 371 21.88 13.51 -0.76
C ILE A 371 21.72 12.68 -2.02
N LEU A 372 21.48 11.37 -1.85
CA LEU A 372 21.29 10.42 -2.95
C LEU A 372 20.05 9.55 -2.68
N ASP A 373 19.24 9.34 -3.72
CA ASP A 373 18.31 8.22 -3.79
C ASP A 373 18.66 7.32 -4.99
N PRO A 374 19.20 6.10 -4.77
CA PRO A 374 19.60 5.19 -5.86
C PRO A 374 18.42 4.45 -6.53
N CYS A 375 17.18 4.70 -6.12
CA CYS A 375 15.93 4.17 -6.71
C CYS A 375 14.76 5.14 -6.48
N CYS A 376 14.94 6.38 -6.96
CA CYS A 376 14.19 7.54 -6.56
C CYS A 376 12.67 7.54 -6.89
N GLY A 377 12.21 6.70 -7.79
CA GLY A 377 10.83 6.75 -8.23
C GLY A 377 10.46 8.14 -8.77
N SER A 378 9.42 8.75 -8.19
CA SER A 378 8.97 10.11 -8.55
C SER A 378 9.80 11.24 -7.93
N GLY A 379 10.85 10.95 -7.16
CA GLY A 379 11.70 11.93 -6.48
C GLY A 379 11.14 12.45 -5.15
N GLY A 380 10.24 11.70 -4.51
CA GLY A 380 9.55 12.16 -3.29
C GLY A 380 10.48 12.52 -2.14
N PHE A 381 11.51 11.71 -1.86
CA PHE A 381 12.51 12.00 -0.81
C PHE A 381 13.30 13.26 -1.08
N LEU A 382 13.65 13.48 -2.32
CA LEU A 382 14.52 14.61 -2.69
C LEU A 382 13.78 15.93 -2.62
N ILE A 383 12.50 15.94 -2.98
CA ILE A 383 11.67 17.14 -2.86
C ILE A 383 11.62 17.57 -1.40
N ASP A 384 11.31 16.63 -0.49
CA ASP A 384 11.20 16.96 0.94
C ASP A 384 12.57 17.31 1.54
N ALA A 385 13.66 16.66 1.12
CA ALA A 385 15.01 17.01 1.54
C ALA A 385 15.44 18.39 1.01
N LEU A 386 15.14 18.71 -0.24
CA LEU A 386 15.39 20.02 -0.84
C LEU A 386 14.67 21.13 -0.09
N TRP A 387 13.38 20.91 0.20
CA TRP A 387 12.56 21.87 0.94
C TRP A 387 13.07 22.09 2.36
N ASP A 388 13.42 21.00 3.07
CA ASP A 388 13.99 21.10 4.43
C ASP A 388 15.28 21.94 4.44
N MET A 389 16.19 21.69 3.51
CA MET A 389 17.43 22.47 3.40
C MET A 389 17.17 23.93 2.96
N TRP A 390 16.25 24.16 2.05
CA TRP A 390 15.90 25.53 1.61
C TRP A 390 15.24 26.33 2.74
N GLU A 391 14.40 25.70 3.55
CA GLU A 391 13.81 26.33 4.71
C GLU A 391 14.85 26.74 5.75
N GLN A 392 15.83 25.87 6.02
CA GLN A 392 16.96 26.21 6.89
C GLN A 392 17.77 27.41 6.36
N VAL A 393 18.04 27.48 5.05
CA VAL A 393 18.71 28.60 4.40
C VAL A 393 17.88 29.88 4.54
N GLU A 394 16.55 29.80 4.36
CA GLU A 394 15.65 30.96 4.46
C GLU A 394 15.54 31.49 5.89
N GLN A 395 15.44 30.61 6.87
CA GLN A 395 15.34 30.94 8.29
C GLN A 395 16.66 31.49 8.86
N ASN A 396 17.77 31.30 8.17
CA ASN A 396 19.07 31.80 8.64
C ASN A 396 19.22 33.33 8.45
N LYS A 397 18.99 34.04 9.55
CA LYS A 397 19.03 35.50 9.59
C LYS A 397 20.43 36.11 9.32
N SER A 398 21.52 35.33 9.42
CA SER A 398 22.87 35.80 9.14
C SER A 398 23.20 35.90 7.66
N LEU A 399 22.37 35.37 6.78
CA LEU A 399 22.57 35.34 5.35
C LEU A 399 21.86 36.53 4.66
N THR A 400 22.55 37.15 3.69
CA THR A 400 21.93 38.12 2.78
C THR A 400 20.99 37.43 1.78
N SER A 401 20.06 38.16 1.19
CA SER A 401 19.12 37.60 0.19
C SER A 401 19.85 36.99 -1.01
N SER A 402 20.95 37.66 -1.49
CA SER A 402 21.76 37.11 -2.58
C SER A 402 22.44 35.80 -2.19
N LYS A 403 22.99 35.71 -0.97
CA LYS A 403 23.65 34.48 -0.49
C LYS A 403 22.68 33.35 -0.26
N ARG A 404 21.44 33.63 0.21
CA ARG A 404 20.37 32.62 0.29
C ARG A 404 20.04 32.04 -1.08
N GLN A 405 19.88 32.90 -2.09
CA GLN A 405 19.58 32.47 -3.45
C GLN A 405 20.72 31.61 -4.03
N GLU A 406 21.99 32.05 -3.84
CA GLU A 406 23.17 31.27 -4.25
C GLU A 406 23.21 29.89 -3.60
N LEU A 407 22.97 29.79 -2.27
CA LEU A 407 22.98 28.51 -1.54
C LEU A 407 21.82 27.62 -1.98
N LYS A 408 20.62 28.15 -2.14
CA LYS A 408 19.47 27.39 -2.64
C LYS A 408 19.75 26.82 -4.03
N GLN A 409 20.34 27.61 -4.93
CA GLN A 409 20.72 27.15 -6.27
C GLN A 409 21.81 26.06 -6.20
N LEU A 410 22.83 26.24 -5.37
CA LEU A 410 23.89 25.25 -5.16
C LEU A 410 23.34 23.92 -4.64
N ILE A 411 22.46 23.97 -3.63
CA ILE A 411 21.80 22.78 -3.09
C ILE A 411 21.09 22.05 -4.21
N ALA A 412 20.25 22.75 -4.96
CA ALA A 412 19.46 22.17 -6.04
C ALA A 412 20.32 21.54 -7.15
N THR A 413 21.41 22.20 -7.55
CA THR A 413 22.20 21.77 -8.73
C THR A 413 23.31 20.78 -8.41
N THR A 414 23.77 20.70 -7.14
CA THR A 414 24.98 19.92 -6.82
C THR A 414 24.81 18.94 -5.66
N LYS A 415 23.85 19.18 -4.77
CA LYS A 415 23.71 18.42 -3.53
C LYS A 415 22.62 17.37 -3.57
N ILE A 416 21.83 17.33 -4.64
CA ILE A 416 20.76 16.37 -4.87
C ILE A 416 21.14 15.49 -6.05
N VAL A 417 21.22 14.17 -5.82
CA VAL A 417 21.58 13.17 -6.84
C VAL A 417 20.56 12.03 -6.80
N ASP A 418 20.16 11.57 -7.98
CA ASP A 418 19.15 10.54 -8.13
C ASP A 418 19.51 9.53 -9.20
N ILE A 419 19.07 8.31 -8.99
CA ILE A 419 19.20 7.23 -9.97
C ILE A 419 17.87 6.47 -10.03
N ASP A 420 17.37 6.19 -11.22
CA ASP A 420 16.24 5.27 -11.41
C ASP A 420 16.37 4.48 -12.71
N ALA A 421 16.10 3.18 -12.63
CA ALA A 421 16.20 2.23 -13.73
C ALA A 421 14.90 2.04 -14.52
N GLY A 422 13.80 2.65 -14.10
CA GLY A 422 12.48 2.47 -14.72
C GLY A 422 12.47 2.80 -16.21
N LYS A 423 12.15 1.79 -17.05
CA LYS A 423 12.22 1.93 -18.52
C LYS A 423 10.89 2.38 -19.12
N GLU A 424 9.77 1.85 -18.61
CA GLU A 424 8.43 2.17 -19.14
C GLU A 424 7.41 2.23 -17.99
N PRO A 425 6.91 3.43 -17.68
CA PRO A 425 7.35 4.74 -18.18
C PRO A 425 8.75 5.12 -17.65
N PRO A 426 9.47 6.04 -18.29
CA PRO A 426 10.77 6.49 -17.84
C PRO A 426 10.63 7.33 -16.55
N ILE A 427 10.68 6.68 -15.39
CA ILE A 427 10.39 7.26 -14.08
C ILE A 427 11.37 8.39 -13.73
N ALA A 428 12.65 8.25 -14.09
CA ALA A 428 13.63 9.33 -13.93
C ALA A 428 13.21 10.65 -14.60
N ARG A 429 12.51 10.57 -15.75
CA ARG A 429 11.93 11.75 -16.41
C ARG A 429 10.83 12.39 -15.56
N ILE A 430 9.98 11.58 -14.94
CA ILE A 430 8.93 12.06 -14.05
C ILE A 430 9.53 12.74 -12.83
N ALA A 431 10.60 12.17 -12.25
CA ALA A 431 11.34 12.79 -11.16
C ALA A 431 11.91 14.16 -11.59
N ARG A 432 12.50 14.27 -12.79
CA ARG A 432 12.99 15.56 -13.35
C ARG A 432 11.88 16.59 -13.49
N ILE A 433 10.71 16.20 -14.01
CA ILE A 433 9.54 17.08 -14.13
C ILE A 433 9.06 17.53 -12.75
N ASN A 434 8.95 16.58 -11.83
CA ASN A 434 8.49 16.84 -10.47
C ASN A 434 9.42 17.83 -9.75
N MET A 435 10.74 17.62 -9.81
CA MET A 435 11.73 18.52 -9.25
C MET A 435 11.68 19.92 -9.91
N TYR A 436 11.56 19.97 -11.24
CA TYR A 436 11.43 21.24 -11.96
C TYR A 436 10.23 22.07 -11.49
N LEU A 437 9.09 21.44 -11.28
CA LEU A 437 7.87 22.11 -10.81
C LEU A 437 8.01 22.67 -9.39
N HIS A 438 8.84 22.03 -8.56
CA HIS A 438 9.15 22.48 -7.21
C HIS A 438 10.26 23.56 -7.16
N GLY A 439 10.65 24.09 -8.31
CA GLY A 439 11.61 25.19 -8.41
C GLY A 439 13.08 24.76 -8.53
N ASP A 440 13.32 23.44 -8.47
CA ASP A 440 14.62 22.88 -8.80
C ASP A 440 14.64 22.43 -10.26
N GLY A 441 15.47 22.98 -11.05
CA GLY A 441 15.64 22.58 -12.44
C GLY A 441 16.99 21.96 -12.74
N GLY A 442 17.83 21.76 -11.73
CA GLY A 442 19.22 21.39 -11.92
C GLY A 442 19.68 20.10 -11.29
N SER A 443 18.80 19.38 -10.60
CA SER A 443 19.10 18.10 -9.93
C SER A 443 19.75 17.10 -10.86
N ARG A 444 20.74 16.38 -10.33
CA ARG A 444 21.46 15.33 -11.01
C ARG A 444 20.71 14.02 -10.98
N ILE A 445 19.66 13.92 -11.80
CA ILE A 445 18.82 12.73 -11.91
C ILE A 445 19.26 11.90 -13.11
N TYR A 446 19.71 10.67 -12.88
CA TYR A 446 20.26 9.78 -13.90
C TYR A 446 19.32 8.61 -14.18
N PHE A 447 19.13 8.32 -15.47
CA PHE A 447 18.44 7.14 -15.89
C PHE A 447 19.43 5.97 -15.96
N ALA A 448 19.57 5.22 -14.87
CA ALA A 448 20.51 4.12 -14.73
C ALA A 448 20.00 3.11 -13.71
N ASP A 449 20.58 1.91 -13.70
CA ASP A 449 20.35 0.95 -12.64
C ASP A 449 21.21 1.30 -11.42
N GLY A 450 20.58 1.63 -10.29
CA GLY A 450 21.29 1.97 -9.05
C GLY A 450 22.14 0.83 -8.50
N LEU A 451 21.82 -0.43 -8.89
CA LEU A 451 22.59 -1.62 -8.53
C LEU A 451 23.81 -1.89 -9.43
N ASP A 452 23.91 -1.27 -10.60
CA ASP A 452 25.07 -1.43 -11.49
C ASP A 452 26.28 -0.66 -10.93
N LYS A 453 27.19 -1.37 -10.23
CA LYS A 453 28.39 -0.75 -9.61
C LYS A 453 29.33 -0.17 -10.65
N SER A 454 29.43 -0.82 -11.80
CA SER A 454 30.35 -0.46 -12.88
C SER A 454 29.82 0.63 -13.81
N VAL A 455 28.52 0.98 -13.69
CA VAL A 455 27.80 1.89 -14.60
C VAL A 455 28.11 1.51 -16.05
N HIS A 456 27.57 0.36 -16.49
CA HIS A 456 27.78 -0.13 -17.85
C HIS A 456 27.11 0.77 -18.89
N ILE A 457 27.83 0.99 -19.99
CA ILE A 457 27.37 1.83 -21.11
C ILE A 457 27.23 0.94 -22.34
N ASP A 458 26.01 0.57 -22.67
CA ASP A 458 25.72 -0.26 -23.83
C ASP A 458 26.00 0.51 -25.14
N SER A 459 26.33 -0.23 -26.22
CA SER A 459 26.71 0.36 -27.50
C SER A 459 25.55 0.99 -28.26
N ASP A 460 24.34 0.52 -28.04
CA ASP A 460 23.11 0.80 -28.77
C ASP A 460 22.26 1.94 -28.20
N ILE A 461 22.67 2.58 -27.13
CA ILE A 461 22.01 3.77 -26.58
C ILE A 461 22.52 5.04 -27.29
N ASP A 462 21.68 6.09 -27.26
CA ASP A 462 22.00 7.39 -27.88
C ASP A 462 23.20 8.08 -27.22
N ALA A 463 23.77 9.08 -27.94
CA ALA A 463 24.98 9.77 -27.52
C ALA A 463 24.77 10.58 -26.24
N GLU A 464 23.60 11.16 -26.06
CA GLU A 464 23.24 11.95 -24.87
C GLU A 464 23.21 11.08 -23.62
N ARG A 465 22.52 9.94 -23.70
CA ARG A 465 22.48 8.98 -22.60
C ARG A 465 23.86 8.39 -22.27
N LYS A 466 24.69 8.15 -23.30
CA LYS A 466 26.10 7.78 -23.07
C LYS A 466 26.85 8.84 -22.28
N SER A 467 26.60 10.13 -22.57
CA SER A 467 27.20 11.25 -21.85
C SER A 467 26.73 11.31 -20.39
N GLU A 468 25.43 11.14 -20.13
CA GLU A 468 24.86 11.09 -18.77
C GLU A 468 25.46 9.93 -17.95
N LEU A 469 25.56 8.73 -18.54
CA LEU A 469 26.14 7.57 -17.85
C LEU A 469 27.64 7.74 -17.57
N ARG A 470 28.40 8.42 -18.49
CA ARG A 470 29.80 8.76 -18.23
C ARG A 470 29.94 9.75 -17.07
N GLU A 471 29.05 10.74 -17.01
CA GLU A 471 29.01 11.69 -15.88
C GLU A 471 28.69 10.94 -14.56
N LEU A 472 27.68 10.08 -14.53
CA LEU A 472 27.37 9.25 -13.36
C LEU A 472 28.57 8.39 -12.96
N LYS A 473 29.21 7.72 -13.92
CA LYS A 473 30.39 6.90 -13.69
C LYS A 473 31.55 7.69 -13.08
N ALA A 474 31.75 8.93 -13.52
CA ALA A 474 32.78 9.82 -12.96
C ALA A 474 32.43 10.32 -11.55
N LEU A 475 31.13 10.37 -11.19
CA LEU A 475 30.70 10.76 -9.85
C LEU A 475 30.78 9.59 -8.84
N VAL A 476 30.56 8.37 -9.30
CA VAL A 476 30.70 7.17 -8.47
C VAL A 476 32.18 6.84 -8.37
N SER A 477 32.81 7.25 -7.28
CA SER A 477 34.22 7.01 -6.98
C SER A 477 34.38 6.01 -5.83
N ASP A 478 35.58 5.50 -5.62
CA ASP A 478 35.92 4.61 -4.50
C ASP A 478 35.70 5.29 -3.14
N ASP A 479 35.71 6.62 -3.08
CA ASP A 479 35.43 7.41 -1.87
C ASP A 479 33.93 7.59 -1.60
N GLY A 480 33.07 7.08 -2.46
CA GLY A 480 31.61 7.20 -2.40
C GLY A 480 31.08 8.47 -3.07
N LEU A 481 29.77 8.51 -3.27
CA LEU A 481 29.05 9.58 -3.96
C LEU A 481 28.35 10.53 -3.00
N ALA A 482 27.76 10.00 -1.92
CA ALA A 482 26.82 10.73 -1.06
C ALA A 482 27.22 10.72 0.42
N ASP A 483 26.88 11.80 1.09
CA ASP A 483 26.99 11.91 2.54
C ASP A 483 25.76 11.28 3.22
N ILE A 484 24.58 11.38 2.57
CA ILE A 484 23.30 10.83 3.06
C ILE A 484 22.58 10.15 1.91
N ILE A 485 22.10 8.92 2.16
CA ILE A 485 21.18 8.20 1.29
C ILE A 485 19.80 8.17 1.95
N LEU A 486 18.76 8.59 1.21
CA LEU A 486 17.35 8.53 1.59
C LEU A 486 16.61 7.71 0.54
N THR A 487 16.06 6.53 0.89
CA THR A 487 15.59 5.63 -0.16
C THR A 487 14.56 4.60 0.30
N ASN A 488 13.72 4.18 -0.66
CA ASN A 488 12.79 3.06 -0.52
C ASN A 488 13.02 2.08 -1.68
N PRO A 489 13.85 1.04 -1.52
CA PRO A 489 14.13 0.08 -2.58
C PRO A 489 12.93 -0.81 -2.90
N PRO A 490 12.82 -1.34 -4.13
CA PRO A 490 11.75 -2.25 -4.51
C PRO A 490 11.84 -3.58 -3.74
N PHE A 491 10.74 -3.98 -3.04
CA PHE A 491 10.72 -5.18 -2.19
C PHE A 491 10.50 -6.50 -2.96
N SER A 492 9.74 -6.45 -4.05
CA SER A 492 9.30 -7.65 -4.79
C SER A 492 10.15 -7.98 -5.99
N LYS A 493 11.03 -7.06 -6.42
CA LYS A 493 11.88 -7.27 -7.59
C LYS A 493 13.02 -8.24 -7.24
N VAL A 494 13.26 -9.17 -8.16
CA VAL A 494 14.31 -10.18 -8.06
C VAL A 494 15.21 -10.06 -9.28
N TYR A 495 16.52 -10.17 -9.09
CA TYR A 495 17.47 -10.33 -10.18
C TYR A 495 17.79 -11.81 -10.37
N GLU A 496 17.77 -12.25 -11.63
CA GLU A 496 17.94 -13.65 -12.00
C GLU A 496 19.16 -13.85 -12.92
N SER A 497 20.00 -14.83 -12.61
CA SER A 497 21.20 -15.11 -13.41
C SER A 497 20.93 -15.62 -14.82
N LYS A 498 19.69 -15.97 -15.15
CA LYS A 498 19.28 -16.32 -16.51
C LYS A 498 19.28 -15.13 -17.48
N HIS A 499 19.25 -13.89 -16.97
CA HIS A 499 19.31 -12.66 -17.75
C HIS A 499 20.73 -12.09 -17.68
N GLU A 500 21.42 -12.01 -18.80
CA GLU A 500 22.84 -11.57 -18.83
C GLU A 500 23.13 -10.21 -18.19
N PRO A 501 22.31 -9.15 -18.37
CA PRO A 501 22.52 -7.89 -17.66
C PRO A 501 22.44 -8.05 -16.12
N GLU A 502 21.45 -8.79 -15.63
CA GLU A 502 21.27 -9.03 -14.20
C GLU A 502 22.36 -9.94 -13.62
N LYS A 503 22.76 -10.97 -14.35
CA LYS A 503 23.87 -11.88 -13.99
C LYS A 503 25.17 -11.11 -13.83
N ARG A 504 25.48 -10.18 -14.72
CA ARG A 504 26.67 -9.33 -14.62
C ARG A 504 26.62 -8.52 -13.32
N ILE A 505 25.47 -7.88 -13.00
CA ILE A 505 25.29 -7.14 -11.76
C ILE A 505 25.44 -8.08 -10.56
N LEU A 506 24.78 -9.26 -10.54
CA LEU A 506 24.87 -10.20 -9.44
C LEU A 506 26.32 -10.59 -9.12
N LEU A 507 27.18 -10.72 -10.12
CA LEU A 507 28.60 -11.03 -9.92
C LEU A 507 29.39 -9.90 -9.24
N GLU A 508 28.90 -8.68 -9.23
CA GLU A 508 29.54 -7.54 -8.54
C GLU A 508 29.26 -7.53 -7.02
N TYR A 509 28.27 -8.33 -6.56
CA TYR A 509 27.80 -8.35 -5.17
C TYR A 509 28.22 -9.60 -4.42
N GLU A 510 28.58 -9.42 -3.13
CA GLU A 510 28.81 -10.53 -2.21
C GLU A 510 27.54 -11.37 -2.03
N LEU A 511 26.40 -10.70 -1.80
CA LEU A 511 25.09 -11.34 -1.68
C LEU A 511 24.58 -11.91 -3.01
N GLY A 512 25.05 -11.40 -4.13
CA GLY A 512 24.66 -11.82 -5.48
C GLY A 512 25.40 -13.03 -6.01
N SER A 513 26.49 -13.44 -5.38
CA SER A 513 27.40 -14.46 -5.88
C SER A 513 27.81 -15.47 -4.81
N GLU A 514 28.32 -16.60 -5.26
CA GLU A 514 28.84 -17.66 -4.39
C GLU A 514 30.07 -18.33 -5.04
N TRP A 515 30.90 -18.95 -4.22
CA TRP A 515 32.04 -19.72 -4.69
C TRP A 515 31.65 -21.17 -4.95
N ARG A 516 31.68 -21.61 -6.21
CA ARG A 516 31.47 -23.01 -6.60
C ARG A 516 32.69 -23.50 -7.36
N HIS A 517 33.25 -24.61 -6.94
CA HIS A 517 34.44 -25.24 -7.59
C HIS A 517 35.58 -24.23 -7.85
N GLY A 518 35.87 -23.37 -6.87
CA GLY A 518 36.95 -22.38 -6.97
C GLY A 518 36.68 -21.19 -7.92
N ARG A 519 35.46 -21.04 -8.43
CA ARG A 519 35.04 -19.91 -9.27
C ARG A 519 33.87 -19.17 -8.64
N ARG A 520 33.90 -17.85 -8.79
CA ARG A 520 32.78 -17.00 -8.39
C ARG A 520 31.65 -17.11 -9.43
N THR A 521 30.48 -17.52 -8.99
CA THR A 521 29.28 -17.73 -9.81
C THR A 521 28.13 -16.90 -9.29
N ALA A 522 27.27 -16.37 -10.20
CA ALA A 522 26.07 -15.68 -9.80
C ALA A 522 25.06 -16.67 -9.21
N ARG A 523 24.39 -16.27 -8.15
CA ARG A 523 23.25 -17.02 -7.59
C ARG A 523 22.10 -17.05 -8.59
N SER A 524 21.26 -18.05 -8.53
CA SER A 524 20.12 -18.21 -9.45
C SER A 524 19.17 -17.01 -9.40
N SER A 525 18.90 -16.52 -8.19
CA SER A 525 18.04 -15.36 -7.96
C SER A 525 18.36 -14.67 -6.63
N VAL A 526 18.27 -13.33 -6.59
CA VAL A 526 18.45 -12.53 -5.38
C VAL A 526 17.47 -11.37 -5.37
N LYS A 527 16.84 -11.11 -4.22
CA LYS A 527 15.97 -9.94 -4.04
C LYS A 527 16.77 -8.65 -4.13
N THR A 528 16.29 -7.67 -4.87
CA THR A 528 16.99 -6.39 -5.06
C THR A 528 17.15 -5.58 -3.78
N ASN A 529 16.19 -5.67 -2.83
CA ASN A 529 16.30 -4.99 -1.53
C ASN A 529 17.53 -5.46 -0.72
N ALA A 530 17.90 -6.74 -0.81
CA ALA A 530 19.12 -7.26 -0.18
C ALA A 530 20.39 -6.70 -0.88
N LEU A 531 20.41 -6.66 -2.22
CA LEU A 531 21.53 -6.08 -2.98
C LEU A 531 21.72 -4.59 -2.68
N PHE A 532 20.64 -3.83 -2.49
CA PHE A 532 20.73 -2.42 -2.14
C PHE A 532 21.40 -2.20 -0.78
N LEU A 533 21.23 -3.09 0.21
CA LEU A 533 21.94 -2.98 1.49
C LEU A 533 23.46 -3.05 1.32
N GLU A 534 23.96 -3.88 0.39
CA GLU A 534 25.38 -3.90 0.05
C GLU A 534 25.78 -2.64 -0.74
N ARG A 535 24.93 -2.21 -1.69
CA ARG A 535 25.19 -1.06 -2.56
C ARG A 535 25.33 0.25 -1.79
N TYR A 536 24.57 0.43 -0.73
CA TYR A 536 24.65 1.65 0.08
C TYR A 536 26.06 1.88 0.62
N TRP A 537 26.76 0.81 1.01
CA TRP A 537 28.13 0.95 1.51
C TRP A 537 29.09 1.52 0.43
N ASP A 538 28.95 1.07 -0.81
CA ASP A 538 29.75 1.57 -1.93
C ASP A 538 29.43 3.03 -2.28
N LEU A 539 28.17 3.43 -2.18
CA LEU A 539 27.71 4.76 -2.54
C LEU A 539 27.95 5.81 -1.44
N LEU A 540 28.08 5.40 -0.19
CA LEU A 540 28.33 6.31 0.93
C LEU A 540 29.81 6.74 1.00
N ARG A 541 30.02 8.01 1.26
CA ARG A 541 31.31 8.54 1.69
C ARG A 541 31.67 8.02 3.09
N LYS A 542 32.91 8.29 3.50
CA LYS A 542 33.36 8.01 4.88
C LYS A 542 32.41 8.69 5.88
N ASP A 543 32.00 7.96 6.91
CA ASP A 543 31.05 8.41 7.93
C ASP A 543 29.65 8.80 7.40
N GLY A 544 29.37 8.53 6.11
CA GLY A 544 28.07 8.74 5.50
C GLY A 544 26.99 7.85 6.08
N ARG A 545 25.73 8.27 5.96
CA ARG A 545 24.58 7.63 6.57
C ARG A 545 23.54 7.24 5.53
N VAL A 546 22.87 6.12 5.73
CA VAL A 546 21.68 5.73 4.95
C VAL A 546 20.47 5.61 5.84
N ILE A 547 19.39 6.20 5.40
CA ILE A 547 18.06 6.06 5.98
C ILE A 547 17.21 5.34 4.92
N ALA A 548 16.95 4.07 5.13
CA ALA A 548 16.30 3.22 4.14
C ALA A 548 15.10 2.47 4.73
N ILE A 549 14.13 2.18 3.87
CA ILE A 549 13.04 1.28 4.23
C ILE A 549 13.48 -0.15 3.90
N VAL A 550 13.26 -1.05 4.85
CA VAL A 550 13.56 -2.48 4.71
C VAL A 550 12.36 -3.35 5.06
N ASP A 551 12.33 -4.53 4.47
CA ASP A 551 11.39 -5.58 4.82
C ASP A 551 11.78 -6.18 6.18
N ASP A 552 10.84 -6.31 7.11
CA ASP A 552 11.08 -6.87 8.44
C ASP A 552 11.59 -8.32 8.39
N SER A 553 11.40 -9.05 7.29
CA SER A 553 11.98 -10.39 7.13
C SER A 553 13.51 -10.36 7.15
N ILE A 554 14.14 -9.28 6.69
CA ILE A 554 15.60 -9.09 6.78
C ILE A 554 16.03 -8.89 8.24
N LEU A 555 15.23 -8.16 9.03
CA LEU A 555 15.55 -7.81 10.41
C LEU A 555 15.29 -8.96 11.40
N GLY A 556 14.26 -9.76 11.15
CA GLY A 556 13.77 -10.76 12.11
C GLY A 556 13.73 -12.21 11.64
N GLY A 557 14.03 -12.50 10.35
CA GLY A 557 13.98 -13.84 9.77
C GLY A 557 15.07 -14.80 10.25
N LYS A 558 15.01 -16.08 9.80
CA LYS A 558 16.10 -17.06 9.98
C LYS A 558 17.42 -16.47 9.48
N LYS A 559 18.59 -17.00 9.91
CA LYS A 559 19.93 -16.47 9.56
C LYS A 559 19.95 -15.88 8.14
N ASP A 560 19.91 -14.54 8.05
CA ASP A 560 19.87 -13.80 6.80
C ASP A 560 21.26 -13.20 6.53
N GLN A 561 21.86 -13.57 5.39
CA GLN A 561 23.17 -13.07 4.98
C GLN A 561 23.19 -11.52 4.81
N ALA A 562 22.05 -10.94 4.41
CA ALA A 562 21.93 -9.47 4.29
C ALA A 562 22.04 -8.79 5.67
N ARG A 563 21.42 -9.38 6.72
CA ARG A 563 21.52 -8.88 8.10
C ARG A 563 22.95 -8.97 8.62
N GLU A 564 23.62 -10.08 8.37
CA GLU A 564 25.03 -10.25 8.74
C GLU A 564 25.94 -9.23 8.04
N LEU A 565 25.71 -9.00 6.75
CA LEU A 565 26.42 -7.99 5.97
C LEU A 565 26.20 -6.57 6.57
N VAL A 566 24.95 -6.23 6.92
CA VAL A 566 24.64 -4.94 7.56
C VAL A 566 25.41 -4.77 8.86
N ARG A 567 25.41 -5.76 9.74
CA ARG A 567 26.16 -5.72 11.01
C ARG A 567 27.67 -5.56 10.83
N ARG A 568 28.22 -6.19 9.80
CA ARG A 568 29.65 -6.13 9.50
C ARG A 568 30.05 -4.80 8.86
N LYS A 569 29.24 -4.27 7.95
CA LYS A 569 29.60 -3.09 7.14
C LYS A 569 29.10 -1.76 7.74
N PHE A 570 28.14 -1.79 8.64
CA PHE A 570 27.52 -0.58 9.17
C PHE A 570 27.47 -0.57 10.70
N ILE A 571 27.42 0.62 11.24
CA ILE A 571 26.91 0.91 12.59
C ILE A 571 25.42 1.19 12.47
N ILE A 572 24.62 0.46 13.22
CA ILE A 572 23.17 0.62 13.25
C ILE A 572 22.86 1.71 14.29
N GLU A 573 22.37 2.87 13.83
CA GLU A 573 22.03 3.98 14.70
C GLU A 573 20.57 3.92 15.16
N ALA A 574 19.65 3.53 14.26
CA ALA A 574 18.23 3.40 14.63
C ALA A 574 17.50 2.34 13.81
N VAL A 575 16.45 1.79 14.41
CA VAL A 575 15.44 0.97 13.73
C VAL A 575 14.06 1.46 14.13
N ILE A 576 13.23 1.89 13.17
CA ILE A 576 11.88 2.42 13.41
C ILE A 576 10.87 1.49 12.72
N SER A 577 10.11 0.75 13.50
CA SER A 577 9.07 -0.15 13.00
C SER A 577 7.87 0.66 12.52
N LEU A 578 7.47 0.50 11.25
CA LEU A 578 6.29 1.15 10.69
C LEU A 578 5.02 0.30 10.96
N PRO A 579 3.81 0.89 10.93
CA PRO A 579 2.56 0.13 10.99
C PRO A 579 2.49 -0.95 9.91
N GLY A 580 1.85 -2.08 10.21
CA GLY A 580 1.77 -3.23 9.29
C GLY A 580 1.10 -2.93 7.95
N ASP A 581 0.29 -1.90 7.90
CA ASP A 581 -0.50 -1.48 6.76
C ASP A 581 -0.03 -0.15 6.14
N ALA A 582 1.16 0.33 6.52
CA ALA A 582 1.74 1.56 5.99
C ALA A 582 1.88 1.56 4.45
N PHE A 583 2.06 0.38 3.82
CA PHE A 583 2.14 0.20 2.36
C PHE A 583 0.96 -0.59 1.77
N GLN A 584 -0.18 -0.64 2.43
CA GLN A 584 -1.32 -1.47 2.02
C GLN A 584 -1.90 -1.11 0.64
N ARG A 585 -1.72 0.13 0.20
CA ARG A 585 -2.16 0.61 -1.12
C ARG A 585 -1.55 -0.15 -2.29
N SER A 586 -0.32 -0.60 -2.13
CA SER A 586 0.42 -1.33 -3.16
C SER A 586 0.03 -2.81 -3.28
N LYS A 587 -1.00 -3.28 -2.56
CA LYS A 587 -1.38 -4.71 -2.43
C LYS A 587 -0.27 -5.61 -1.87
N ALA A 588 0.85 -5.04 -1.48
CA ALA A 588 1.90 -5.74 -0.77
C ALA A 588 1.60 -5.70 0.73
N ARG A 589 1.27 -6.83 1.29
CA ARG A 589 1.12 -7.00 2.73
C ARG A 589 2.52 -7.29 3.32
N ILE A 590 3.41 -6.29 3.26
CA ILE A 590 4.78 -6.41 3.74
C ILE A 590 4.93 -5.52 4.96
N LYS A 591 5.34 -6.10 6.08
CA LYS A 591 5.75 -5.35 7.26
C LYS A 591 7.14 -4.77 7.02
N THR A 592 7.29 -3.48 7.27
CA THR A 592 8.51 -2.73 6.99
C THR A 592 8.98 -1.92 8.18
N SER A 593 10.25 -1.63 8.19
CA SER A 593 10.89 -0.72 9.14
C SER A 593 11.79 0.28 8.40
N VAL A 594 12.00 1.43 9.00
CA VAL A 594 13.06 2.37 8.59
C VAL A 594 14.32 2.03 9.39
N ILE A 595 15.45 1.87 8.70
CA ILE A 595 16.76 1.71 9.33
C ILE A 595 17.62 2.93 9.10
N VAL A 596 18.38 3.34 10.11
CA VAL A 596 19.40 4.38 10.03
C VAL A 596 20.75 3.72 10.27
N LEU A 597 21.58 3.70 9.24
CA LEU A 597 22.87 3.06 9.25
C LEU A 597 23.97 4.08 8.94
N ARG A 598 25.09 4.01 9.66
CA ARG A 598 26.31 4.78 9.38
C ARG A 598 27.36 3.85 8.78
N LYS A 599 28.04 4.28 7.72
CA LYS A 599 29.12 3.51 7.11
C LYS A 599 30.22 3.26 8.14
N ARG A 600 30.52 1.97 8.38
CA ARG A 600 31.61 1.55 9.29
C ARG A 600 32.94 1.78 8.58
N THR A 601 33.80 2.56 9.18
CA THR A 601 35.16 2.87 8.65
C THR A 601 36.24 2.05 9.34
N ASN A 602 36.02 1.64 10.59
CA ASN A 602 36.86 0.72 11.33
C ASN A 602 36.10 -0.61 11.51
N PRO A 603 36.58 -1.74 10.98
CA PRO A 603 35.95 -3.06 11.17
C PRO A 603 35.81 -3.47 12.62
N ASP A 604 36.73 -3.05 13.49
CA ASP A 604 36.79 -3.39 14.91
C ASP A 604 35.99 -2.43 15.80
N GLU A 605 35.30 -1.48 15.20
CA GLU A 605 34.41 -0.57 15.95
C GLU A 605 33.25 -1.34 16.56
N ASP A 606 33.06 -1.28 17.88
CA ASP A 606 31.95 -1.90 18.57
C ASP A 606 30.61 -1.28 18.13
N GLN A 607 29.56 -2.08 18.15
CA GLN A 607 28.21 -1.57 17.90
C GLN A 607 27.73 -0.79 19.12
N PRO A 608 27.53 0.54 19.00
CA PRO A 608 27.02 1.33 20.12
C PRO A 608 25.54 1.04 20.39
N PRO A 609 24.96 1.57 21.47
CA PRO A 609 23.52 1.50 21.71
C PRO A 609 22.72 2.03 20.51
N ILE A 610 21.53 1.47 20.33
CA ILE A 610 20.67 1.70 19.15
C ILE A 610 19.36 2.34 19.58
N PHE A 611 18.92 3.36 18.84
CA PHE A 611 17.58 3.90 19.01
C PHE A 611 16.55 3.02 18.32
N MET A 612 15.53 2.54 19.03
CA MET A 612 14.46 1.72 18.49
C MET A 612 13.10 2.31 18.82
N TYR A 613 12.21 2.41 17.83
CA TYR A 613 10.87 2.95 18.02
C TYR A 613 9.85 2.19 17.16
N TYR A 614 8.60 2.13 17.60
CA TYR A 614 7.50 1.64 16.79
C TYR A 614 6.46 2.74 16.55
N CYS A 615 6.15 2.99 15.28
CA CYS A 615 5.15 3.96 14.88
C CYS A 615 3.75 3.33 14.86
N ASN A 616 2.75 4.12 15.28
CA ASN A 616 1.35 3.75 15.26
C ASN A 616 0.57 4.47 14.15
N TYR A 617 0.98 5.67 13.77
CA TYR A 617 0.23 6.55 12.88
C TYR A 617 0.97 6.90 11.60
N VAL A 618 2.28 6.87 11.57
CA VAL A 618 3.08 7.19 10.38
C VAL A 618 2.84 6.16 9.28
N GLY A 619 2.45 6.61 8.10
CA GLY A 619 2.09 5.77 6.94
C GLY A 619 0.63 5.36 6.88
N ILE A 620 -0.16 5.56 7.95
CA ILE A 620 -1.60 5.26 7.96
C ILE A 620 -2.49 6.48 7.69
N ASP A 621 -1.91 7.64 7.64
CA ASP A 621 -2.55 8.92 7.29
C ASP A 621 -2.73 9.12 5.78
N ASP A 622 -2.36 8.15 4.95
CA ASP A 622 -2.52 8.23 3.50
C ASP A 622 -4.01 8.30 3.13
N PRO A 623 -4.46 9.39 2.46
CA PRO A 623 -5.85 9.60 2.07
C PRO A 623 -6.41 8.55 1.09
N ASN A 624 -5.56 7.70 0.57
CA ASN A 624 -5.93 6.69 -0.43
C ASN A 624 -5.91 5.25 0.13
N ARG A 625 -5.90 5.13 1.43
CA ARG A 625 -5.91 3.85 2.12
C ARG A 625 -7.30 3.19 2.05
N VAL A 626 -7.33 1.91 1.67
CA VAL A 626 -8.55 1.12 1.40
C VAL A 626 -9.30 0.68 2.67
N ARG A 627 -8.86 0.99 3.88
CA ARG A 627 -9.55 0.57 5.11
C ARG A 627 -10.11 1.72 5.92
N SER A 628 -11.31 1.54 6.28
CA SER A 628 -12.34 2.02 7.22
C SER A 628 -11.95 2.83 8.48
N LEU A 629 -10.76 3.38 8.58
CA LEU A 629 -10.53 4.48 9.50
C LEU A 629 -10.83 5.76 8.76
N PRO A 630 -11.66 6.66 9.29
CA PRO A 630 -11.89 7.92 8.65
C PRO A 630 -10.55 8.62 8.41
N ILE A 631 -10.31 9.00 7.17
CA ILE A 631 -9.23 9.89 6.78
C ILE A 631 -9.65 11.25 7.31
N ASP A 632 -9.47 11.44 8.59
CA ASP A 632 -9.78 12.71 9.22
C ASP A 632 -8.49 13.52 9.39
N SER A 633 -8.69 14.80 9.60
CA SER A 633 -7.65 15.73 9.98
C SER A 633 -6.90 15.26 11.24
N GLU A 634 -7.55 14.48 12.10
CA GLU A 634 -7.02 13.95 13.34
C GLU A 634 -5.92 12.89 13.11
N ASN A 635 -6.09 11.96 12.16
CA ASN A 635 -5.05 10.96 11.88
C ASN A 635 -3.81 11.60 11.23
N ARG A 636 -4.00 12.63 10.40
CA ARG A 636 -2.86 13.39 9.86
C ARG A 636 -2.13 14.14 10.96
N GLN A 637 -2.87 14.75 11.89
CA GLN A 637 -2.27 15.42 13.02
C GLN A 637 -1.52 14.45 13.92
N ARG A 638 -2.08 13.29 14.22
CA ARG A 638 -1.41 12.23 15.00
C ARG A 638 -0.12 11.75 14.33
N ALA A 639 -0.12 11.56 13.00
CA ALA A 639 1.08 11.20 12.26
C ALA A 639 2.13 12.33 12.32
N ALA A 640 1.73 13.59 12.19
CA ALA A 640 2.63 14.74 12.30
C ALA A 640 3.23 14.87 13.71
N ASP A 641 2.42 14.68 14.75
CA ASP A 641 2.87 14.70 16.15
C ASP A 641 3.82 13.54 16.46
N GLU A 642 3.55 12.35 15.90
CA GLU A 642 4.42 11.19 16.03
C GLU A 642 5.78 11.42 15.34
N ILE A 643 5.80 11.98 14.11
CA ILE A 643 7.05 12.34 13.41
C ILE A 643 7.88 13.32 14.24
N LYS A 644 7.22 14.34 14.82
CA LYS A 644 7.89 15.30 15.69
C LYS A 644 8.48 14.60 16.91
N THR A 645 7.70 13.76 17.59
CA THR A 645 8.11 13.00 18.77
C THR A 645 9.32 12.10 18.47
N VAL A 646 9.25 11.32 17.40
CA VAL A 646 10.36 10.43 17.00
C VAL A 646 11.62 11.24 16.70
N GLY A 647 11.49 12.37 15.98
CA GLY A 647 12.61 13.25 15.68
C GLY A 647 13.27 13.83 16.92
N GLU A 648 12.47 14.30 17.88
CA GLU A 648 12.97 14.83 19.17
C GLU A 648 13.66 13.77 20.01
N LEU A 649 13.09 12.56 20.07
CA LEU A 649 13.68 11.43 20.80
C LEU A 649 14.98 10.97 20.14
N PHE A 650 15.03 10.93 18.80
CA PHE A 650 16.25 10.56 18.08
C PHE A 650 17.38 11.60 18.28
N GLN A 651 17.06 12.89 18.25
CA GLN A 651 18.02 13.95 18.57
C GLN A 651 18.49 13.86 20.02
N ALA A 652 17.58 13.56 20.96
CA ALA A 652 17.92 13.33 22.36
C ALA A 652 18.87 12.13 22.52
N PHE A 653 18.61 11.04 21.80
CA PHE A 653 19.51 9.88 21.73
C PHE A 653 20.91 10.27 21.23
N GLN A 654 21.00 10.99 20.11
CA GLN A 654 22.28 11.42 19.54
C GLN A 654 23.09 12.33 20.47
N SER A 655 22.40 13.13 21.28
CA SER A 655 23.02 13.99 22.28
C SER A 655 23.25 13.36 23.65
N GLY A 656 22.92 12.08 23.83
CA GLY A 656 23.05 11.36 25.10
C GLY A 656 22.06 11.83 26.20
N ASN A 657 20.91 12.39 25.79
CA ASN A 657 19.90 12.88 26.74
C ASN A 657 18.99 11.73 27.22
N SER A 658 18.72 11.66 28.52
CA SER A 658 17.88 10.64 29.15
C SER A 658 16.43 10.54 28.65
N LYS A 659 15.91 11.54 27.95
CA LYS A 659 14.57 11.47 27.35
C LYS A 659 14.34 10.27 26.42
N ALA A 660 15.40 9.77 25.80
CA ALA A 660 15.34 8.63 24.90
C ALA A 660 15.57 7.28 25.57
N GLU A 661 15.86 7.22 26.88
CA GLU A 661 16.32 6.00 27.58
C GLU A 661 15.43 4.78 27.36
N SER A 662 14.11 4.95 27.36
CA SER A 662 13.13 3.86 27.13
C SER A 662 13.16 3.29 25.71
N TRP A 663 13.82 3.96 24.78
CA TRP A 663 13.92 3.63 23.36
C TRP A 663 15.33 3.23 22.95
N ILE A 664 16.23 3.02 23.92
CA ILE A 664 17.62 2.66 23.68
C ILE A 664 17.81 1.17 23.96
N VAL A 665 18.40 0.50 22.99
CA VAL A 665 18.73 -0.92 23.05
C VAL A 665 20.24 -1.07 23.05
N PRO A 666 20.85 -1.89 23.96
CA PRO A 666 22.27 -2.18 23.95
C PRO A 666 22.72 -2.80 22.62
N GLY A 667 23.91 -2.42 22.12
CA GLY A 667 24.43 -2.88 20.84
C GLY A 667 24.57 -4.40 20.70
N ASN A 668 24.84 -5.10 21.79
CA ASN A 668 24.94 -6.56 21.83
C ASN A 668 23.57 -7.28 21.76
N SER A 669 22.46 -6.57 21.93
CA SER A 669 21.11 -7.18 21.87
C SER A 669 20.63 -7.53 20.48
N ILE A 670 21.35 -7.12 19.42
CA ILE A 670 20.98 -7.32 18.02
C ILE A 670 21.73 -8.47 17.34
N GLU A 671 22.31 -9.38 18.10
CA GLU A 671 23.14 -10.47 17.51
C GLU A 671 22.33 -11.38 16.59
N GLU A 672 21.17 -11.82 17.00
CA GLU A 672 20.32 -12.72 16.21
C GLU A 672 19.22 -11.97 15.44
N ARG A 673 18.64 -10.96 16.03
CA ARG A 673 17.52 -10.19 15.49
C ARG A 673 17.76 -8.68 15.62
N MET A 674 17.23 -7.91 14.67
CA MET A 674 17.35 -6.45 14.64
C MET A 674 15.98 -5.74 14.61
N ASP A 675 14.88 -6.50 14.66
CA ASP A 675 13.55 -5.93 14.64
C ASP A 675 13.15 -5.34 16.01
N VAL A 676 12.48 -4.21 15.98
CA VAL A 676 12.09 -3.44 17.16
C VAL A 676 11.29 -4.27 18.17
N LYS A 677 10.39 -5.11 17.68
CA LYS A 677 9.54 -5.95 18.53
C LYS A 677 10.33 -6.92 19.41
N SER A 678 11.43 -7.45 18.88
CA SER A 678 12.25 -8.43 19.61
C SER A 678 13.26 -7.76 20.53
N CYS A 679 13.84 -6.64 20.10
CA CYS A 679 14.98 -6.03 20.78
C CYS A 679 14.58 -4.94 21.80
N LEU A 680 13.47 -4.21 21.57
CA LEU A 680 13.07 -3.12 22.44
C LEU A 680 12.71 -3.66 23.84
N PRO A 681 13.22 -3.06 24.93
CA PRO A 681 12.81 -3.41 26.29
C PRO A 681 11.29 -3.37 26.41
N LYS A 682 10.74 -4.39 27.05
CA LYS A 682 9.30 -4.54 27.23
C LYS A 682 8.93 -4.18 28.67
N PRO A 683 8.69 -2.88 28.99
CA PRO A 683 8.48 -2.43 30.38
C PRO A 683 7.21 -3.03 31.01
N TRP A 684 6.28 -3.56 30.19
CA TRP A 684 5.10 -4.29 30.65
C TRP A 684 5.38 -5.75 31.01
N ARG A 685 6.56 -6.31 30.66
CA ARG A 685 6.94 -7.65 31.09
C ARG A 685 7.17 -7.68 32.58
N LEU A 686 6.42 -8.53 33.24
CA LEU A 686 6.56 -8.76 34.67
C LEU A 686 7.82 -9.56 35.06
N ILE A 687 8.67 -9.93 34.10
CA ILE A 687 9.85 -10.78 34.31
C ILE A 687 10.74 -10.25 35.44
N GLU A 688 11.03 -8.96 35.43
CA GLU A 688 11.82 -8.35 36.52
C GLU A 688 11.09 -8.37 37.87
N SER A 689 9.77 -8.24 37.82
CA SER A 689 8.92 -8.40 39.00
C SER A 689 8.92 -9.85 39.50
N TRP A 690 8.85 -10.81 38.59
CA TRP A 690 8.90 -12.24 38.93
C TRP A 690 10.24 -12.64 39.52
N LYS A 691 11.35 -12.17 38.94
CA LYS A 691 12.71 -12.37 39.49
C LYS A 691 12.84 -11.76 40.86
N LYS A 692 12.31 -10.56 41.09
CA LYS A 692 12.29 -9.92 42.42
C LYS A 692 11.45 -10.69 43.45
N GLN A 693 10.40 -11.38 43.03
CA GLN A 693 9.57 -12.27 43.86
C GLN A 693 10.18 -13.67 43.99
N SER A 694 11.39 -13.89 43.48
CA SER A 694 12.07 -15.20 43.49
C SER A 694 11.27 -16.32 42.78
N LEU A 695 10.42 -15.97 41.81
CA LEU A 695 9.75 -16.96 40.97
C LEU A 695 10.78 -17.51 39.98
N GLN A 696 10.68 -18.80 39.71
CA GLN A 696 11.47 -19.44 38.66
C GLN A 696 10.93 -18.98 37.30
N VAL A 697 11.77 -18.39 36.47
CA VAL A 697 11.46 -18.02 35.07
C VAL A 697 12.22 -18.97 34.16
N VAL A 698 11.48 -19.62 33.25
CA VAL A 698 12.03 -20.60 32.30
C VAL A 698 11.57 -20.26 30.88
N LYS A 699 12.26 -20.74 29.89
CA LYS A 699 11.86 -20.63 28.49
C LYS A 699 10.94 -21.78 28.10
N LEU A 700 10.03 -21.57 27.14
CA LEU A 700 9.07 -22.61 26.72
C LEU A 700 9.76 -23.91 26.31
N HIS A 701 10.86 -23.84 25.56
CA HIS A 701 11.61 -25.02 25.13
C HIS A 701 12.26 -25.82 26.30
N GLU A 702 12.33 -25.25 27.49
CA GLU A 702 12.73 -25.97 28.70
C GLU A 702 11.61 -26.84 29.28
N LEU A 703 10.36 -26.52 28.93
CA LEU A 703 9.15 -27.22 29.41
C LEU A 703 8.58 -28.24 28.40
N VAL A 704 8.79 -28.02 27.11
CA VAL A 704 8.24 -28.88 26.07
C VAL A 704 9.27 -29.17 24.97
N ASP A 705 9.11 -30.32 24.32
CA ASP A 705 9.78 -30.69 23.09
C ASP A 705 8.83 -30.46 21.90
N VAL A 706 9.36 -30.01 20.77
CA VAL A 706 8.59 -29.83 19.53
C VAL A 706 8.67 -31.09 18.70
N PHE A 707 7.58 -31.41 18.01
CA PHE A 707 7.50 -32.51 17.07
C PHE A 707 7.14 -31.97 15.68
N ASP A 708 7.93 -32.33 14.70
CA ASP A 708 7.78 -32.00 13.29
C ASP A 708 8.06 -33.21 12.41
N GLU A 709 8.02 -33.05 11.10
CA GLU A 709 8.22 -34.12 10.12
C GLU A 709 9.54 -34.87 10.30
N ASP A 710 10.56 -34.23 10.89
CA ASP A 710 11.91 -34.78 11.04
C ASP A 710 12.07 -35.66 12.31
N ASN A 711 11.22 -35.49 13.32
CA ASN A 711 11.38 -36.12 14.64
C ASN A 711 10.14 -36.87 15.14
N LEU A 712 9.05 -36.96 14.37
CA LEU A 712 7.94 -37.87 14.62
C LEU A 712 8.27 -39.27 14.12
N LEU A 713 7.58 -40.28 14.67
CA LEU A 713 7.61 -41.65 14.16
C LEU A 713 7.02 -41.71 12.75
N ASP A 714 7.53 -42.62 11.88
CA ASP A 714 7.03 -42.78 10.51
C ASP A 714 5.51 -42.99 10.44
N ASP A 715 4.93 -43.67 11.44
CA ASP A 715 3.48 -43.94 11.54
C ASP A 715 2.64 -42.68 11.89
N ASP A 716 3.26 -41.61 12.39
CA ASP A 716 2.63 -40.35 12.78
C ASP A 716 2.67 -39.31 11.66
N VAL A 717 3.40 -39.55 10.58
CA VAL A 717 3.52 -38.70 9.42
C VAL A 717 2.78 -39.31 8.23
N ILE A 718 1.77 -38.61 7.72
CA ILE A 718 1.01 -39.05 6.55
C ILE A 718 1.47 -38.22 5.34
N ASP A 719 2.10 -38.86 4.35
CA ASP A 719 2.31 -38.30 3.03
C ASP A 719 0.98 -38.34 2.25
N THR A 720 0.50 -37.19 1.84
CA THR A 720 -0.80 -37.05 1.20
C THR A 720 -0.77 -37.29 -0.32
N SER A 721 0.40 -37.42 -0.92
CA SER A 721 0.57 -37.40 -2.39
C SER A 721 -0.19 -38.53 -3.11
N ASP A 722 -0.37 -39.69 -2.46
CA ASP A 722 -1.12 -40.84 -3.00
C ASP A 722 -1.92 -41.59 -1.90
N SER A 723 -2.25 -40.93 -0.77
CA SER A 723 -2.89 -41.59 0.37
C SER A 723 -4.43 -41.57 0.24
N GLU A 724 -5.05 -42.73 0.16
CA GLU A 724 -6.51 -42.95 0.25
C GLU A 724 -6.99 -43.02 1.73
N GLU A 725 -6.09 -42.74 2.69
CA GLU A 725 -6.44 -42.80 4.13
C GLU A 725 -7.44 -41.67 4.44
N THR A 726 -8.57 -42.05 5.02
CA THR A 726 -9.55 -41.09 5.55
C THR A 726 -9.05 -40.57 6.88
N VAL A 727 -8.86 -39.25 6.97
CA VAL A 727 -8.34 -38.58 8.15
C VAL A 727 -9.34 -37.57 8.70
N THR A 728 -9.35 -37.41 10.02
CA THR A 728 -10.16 -36.40 10.69
C THR A 728 -9.24 -35.30 11.21
N PHE A 729 -9.47 -34.07 10.79
CA PHE A 729 -8.69 -32.93 11.24
C PHE A 729 -8.98 -32.55 12.67
N LEU A 730 -7.95 -32.15 13.42
CA LEU A 730 -8.09 -31.46 14.69
C LEU A 730 -8.30 -29.97 14.45
N ARG A 731 -9.30 -29.38 15.07
CA ARG A 731 -9.55 -27.96 15.09
C ARG A 731 -9.29 -27.37 16.46
N VAL A 732 -8.54 -26.27 16.53
CA VAL A 732 -8.27 -25.56 17.78
C VAL A 732 -9.03 -24.24 17.81
N ARG A 733 -9.90 -24.10 18.82
CA ARG A 733 -10.73 -22.90 19.01
C ARG A 733 -9.97 -21.81 19.78
N TYR A 734 -10.44 -20.57 19.70
CA TYR A 734 -9.83 -19.43 20.40
C TYR A 734 -9.94 -19.50 21.93
N ASP A 735 -10.94 -20.25 22.44
CA ASP A 735 -11.07 -20.52 23.85
C ASP A 735 -10.11 -21.61 24.37
N GLY A 736 -9.34 -22.23 23.45
CA GLY A 736 -8.33 -23.23 23.77
C GLY A 736 -8.86 -24.65 23.89
N ILE A 737 -10.02 -24.90 23.33
CA ILE A 737 -10.60 -26.26 23.25
C ILE A 737 -10.25 -26.85 21.89
N ALA A 738 -9.80 -28.11 21.92
CA ALA A 738 -9.65 -28.92 20.72
C ALA A 738 -10.98 -29.60 20.40
N GLU A 739 -11.37 -29.64 19.15
CA GLU A 739 -12.59 -30.32 18.66
C GLU A 739 -12.30 -31.08 17.37
N SER A 740 -13.13 -32.10 17.07
CA SER A 740 -13.06 -32.80 15.80
C SER A 740 -13.49 -31.87 14.67
N GLY A 741 -12.71 -31.83 13.61
CA GLY A 741 -12.94 -31.03 12.43
C GLY A 741 -13.55 -31.82 11.27
N GLU A 742 -13.22 -31.46 10.04
CA GLU A 742 -13.72 -32.14 8.85
C GLU A 742 -13.01 -33.51 8.66
N GLU A 743 -13.76 -34.50 8.23
CA GLU A 743 -13.27 -35.81 7.82
C GLU A 743 -13.18 -35.84 6.29
N GLN A 744 -12.02 -36.19 5.74
CA GLN A 744 -11.77 -36.24 4.30
C GLN A 744 -10.62 -37.18 3.95
N GLU A 745 -10.46 -37.51 2.68
CA GLU A 745 -9.27 -38.24 2.21
C GLU A 745 -8.02 -37.35 2.36
N ALA A 746 -6.91 -37.94 2.79
CA ALA A 746 -5.66 -37.20 3.02
C ALA A 746 -5.17 -36.48 1.76
N SER A 747 -5.35 -37.12 0.57
CA SER A 747 -5.03 -36.53 -0.76
C SER A 747 -5.83 -35.29 -1.10
N ASP A 748 -7.04 -35.14 -0.58
CA ASP A 748 -7.91 -33.97 -0.82
C ASP A 748 -7.59 -32.77 0.09
N SER A 749 -6.69 -32.95 1.05
CA SER A 749 -6.37 -31.92 2.06
C SER A 749 -5.66 -30.68 1.50
N GLY A 750 -4.97 -30.81 0.35
CA GLY A 750 -4.16 -29.76 -0.25
C GLY A 750 -2.84 -29.44 0.49
N TYR A 751 -2.45 -30.26 1.48
CA TYR A 751 -1.16 -30.21 2.18
C TYR A 751 -0.29 -31.38 1.69
N ALA A 752 1.03 -31.23 1.72
CA ALA A 752 1.96 -32.30 1.35
C ALA A 752 2.06 -33.37 2.42
N THR A 753 2.02 -32.97 3.69
CA THR A 753 2.11 -33.84 4.85
C THR A 753 1.08 -33.45 5.90
N LEU A 754 0.60 -34.46 6.64
CA LEU A 754 -0.27 -34.30 7.81
C LEU A 754 0.36 -35.04 8.98
N LEU A 755 0.24 -34.50 10.19
CA LEU A 755 0.84 -35.04 11.40
C LEU A 755 -0.25 -35.53 12.35
N LYS A 756 -0.14 -36.79 12.85
CA LYS A 756 -1.03 -37.34 13.86
C LYS A 756 -0.69 -36.78 15.24
N VAL A 757 -1.72 -36.47 16.03
CA VAL A 757 -1.57 -35.97 17.39
C VAL A 757 -1.92 -37.02 18.41
N HIS A 758 -1.25 -36.97 19.57
CA HIS A 758 -1.45 -37.89 20.69
C HIS A 758 -2.10 -37.19 21.88
N GLU A 759 -2.71 -38.00 22.77
CA GLU A 759 -3.24 -37.50 24.04
C GLU A 759 -2.18 -36.71 24.81
N GLY A 760 -2.56 -35.53 25.27
CA GLY A 760 -1.70 -34.65 26.05
C GLY A 760 -0.77 -33.74 25.23
N ASP A 761 -0.72 -33.90 23.90
CA ASP A 761 0.03 -32.99 23.04
C ASP A 761 -0.55 -31.58 23.14
N LEU A 762 0.32 -30.58 23.22
CA LEU A 762 -0.02 -29.17 23.16
C LEU A 762 0.06 -28.69 21.71
N ILE A 763 -1.08 -28.32 21.15
CA ILE A 763 -1.21 -27.88 19.76
C ILE A 763 -1.29 -26.35 19.71
N ILE A 764 -0.37 -25.72 19.03
CA ILE A 764 -0.28 -24.28 18.84
C ILE A 764 -0.63 -23.94 17.39
N SER A 765 -1.73 -23.23 17.17
CA SER A 765 -2.06 -22.74 15.82
C SER A 765 -1.09 -21.64 15.40
N ASN A 766 -0.30 -21.87 14.36
CA ASN A 766 0.68 -20.90 13.87
C ASN A 766 0.05 -19.58 13.39
N ILE A 767 -1.23 -19.62 13.01
CA ILE A 767 -1.97 -18.43 12.54
C ILE A 767 -2.73 -17.75 13.67
N ASN A 768 -3.32 -18.52 14.58
CA ASN A 768 -4.32 -18.03 15.52
C ASN A 768 -3.89 -18.11 17.00
N ALA A 769 -2.65 -18.51 17.30
CA ALA A 769 -2.14 -18.59 18.68
C ALA A 769 -2.27 -17.24 19.42
N VAL A 770 -2.04 -16.13 18.73
CA VAL A 770 -2.20 -14.76 19.27
C VAL A 770 -3.65 -14.50 19.77
N HIS A 771 -4.62 -15.16 19.17
CA HIS A 771 -6.03 -15.09 19.55
C HIS A 771 -6.42 -16.14 20.59
N GLY A 772 -5.49 -17.00 20.99
CA GLY A 772 -5.68 -18.02 22.02
C GLY A 772 -5.97 -19.43 21.48
N ALA A 773 -5.78 -19.66 20.18
CA ALA A 773 -5.92 -21.01 19.60
C ALA A 773 -4.70 -21.89 19.93
N ILE A 774 -4.63 -22.31 21.19
CA ILE A 774 -3.64 -23.21 21.78
C ILE A 774 -4.43 -24.21 22.63
N ALA A 775 -4.36 -25.51 22.33
CA ALA A 775 -5.14 -26.53 23.01
C ALA A 775 -4.28 -27.74 23.41
N ILE A 776 -4.77 -28.50 24.39
CA ILE A 776 -4.26 -29.85 24.68
C ILE A 776 -5.17 -30.86 23.98
N VAL A 777 -4.58 -31.87 23.41
CA VAL A 777 -5.29 -32.96 22.77
C VAL A 777 -5.89 -33.87 23.84
N PRO A 778 -7.24 -34.00 23.91
CA PRO A 778 -7.89 -34.92 24.85
C PRO A 778 -7.84 -36.35 24.31
N PRO A 779 -8.07 -37.39 25.16
CA PRO A 779 -7.98 -38.78 24.77
C PRO A 779 -8.87 -39.18 23.58
N ASP A 780 -10.03 -38.60 23.48
CA ASP A 780 -11.03 -38.86 22.41
C ASP A 780 -10.68 -38.26 21.05
N LEU A 781 -9.70 -37.40 21.00
CA LEU A 781 -9.17 -36.78 19.76
C LEU A 781 -7.75 -37.26 19.42
N ALA A 782 -7.17 -38.20 20.17
CA ALA A 782 -5.91 -38.83 19.80
C ALA A 782 -6.07 -39.56 18.45
N GLY A 783 -5.06 -39.43 17.59
CA GLY A 783 -5.08 -39.98 16.24
C GLY A 783 -5.70 -39.01 15.18
N HIS A 784 -6.29 -37.89 15.58
CA HIS A 784 -6.64 -36.83 14.62
C HIS A 784 -5.36 -36.23 13.99
N VAL A 785 -5.52 -35.53 12.89
CA VAL A 785 -4.38 -34.95 12.15
C VAL A 785 -4.40 -33.43 12.18
N VAL A 786 -3.20 -32.85 12.10
CA VAL A 786 -2.99 -31.41 11.89
C VAL A 786 -2.07 -31.19 10.68
N SER A 787 -2.22 -30.02 10.04
CA SER A 787 -1.34 -29.60 8.95
C SER A 787 -0.12 -28.84 9.48
N SER A 788 0.81 -28.46 8.58
CA SER A 788 1.96 -27.60 8.87
C SER A 788 1.58 -26.20 9.41
N GLU A 789 0.29 -25.85 9.45
CA GLU A 789 -0.20 -24.61 10.09
C GLU A 789 -0.31 -24.74 11.62
N TYR A 790 0.08 -25.88 12.19
CA TYR A 790 0.13 -26.12 13.62
C TYR A 790 1.51 -26.59 14.06
N THR A 791 1.90 -26.23 15.27
CA THR A 791 3.09 -26.74 15.96
C THR A 791 2.62 -27.71 17.03
N ILE A 792 3.19 -28.93 17.00
CA ILE A 792 2.92 -29.96 18.01
C ILE A 792 4.04 -29.89 19.06
N CYS A 793 3.66 -29.76 20.33
CA CYS A 793 4.61 -29.77 21.45
C CYS A 793 4.16 -30.83 22.46
N ARG A 794 5.14 -31.52 23.06
CA ARG A 794 4.90 -32.50 24.12
C ARG A 794 5.60 -32.05 25.40
N ALA A 795 4.91 -32.09 26.53
CA ALA A 795 5.51 -31.74 27.81
C ALA A 795 6.65 -32.71 28.16
N LYS A 796 7.74 -32.16 28.68
CA LYS A 796 8.89 -32.96 29.17
C LYS A 796 8.52 -33.74 30.44
N ASP A 797 9.32 -34.77 30.75
CA ASP A 797 9.13 -35.60 31.95
C ASP A 797 9.02 -34.72 33.21
N GLY A 798 7.95 -34.92 33.96
CA GLY A 798 7.67 -34.19 35.20
C GLY A 798 7.01 -32.81 35.02
N VAL A 799 6.70 -32.40 33.79
CA VAL A 799 5.97 -31.17 33.48
C VAL A 799 4.49 -31.49 33.19
N ASP A 800 3.58 -30.85 33.92
CA ASP A 800 2.14 -30.99 33.64
C ASP A 800 1.78 -30.19 32.36
N PRO A 801 1.29 -30.83 31.29
CA PRO A 801 0.89 -30.16 30.05
C PRO A 801 -0.21 -29.12 30.26
N LYS A 802 -1.09 -29.29 31.23
CA LYS A 802 -2.16 -28.34 31.59
C LYS A 802 -1.58 -27.04 32.15
N LEU A 803 -0.51 -27.15 32.92
CA LEU A 803 0.23 -25.98 33.41
C LEU A 803 0.82 -25.20 32.24
N VAL A 804 1.52 -25.87 31.32
CA VAL A 804 2.09 -25.21 30.14
C VAL A 804 1.02 -24.52 29.34
N TRP A 805 -0.10 -25.21 29.07
CA TRP A 805 -1.25 -24.68 28.36
C TRP A 805 -1.81 -23.38 28.98
N LEU A 806 -1.98 -23.34 30.30
CA LEU A 806 -2.43 -22.16 31.02
C LEU A 806 -1.44 -21.00 30.90
N LEU A 807 -0.16 -21.28 31.08
CA LEU A 807 0.90 -20.26 31.09
C LEU A 807 1.08 -19.64 29.71
N VAL A 808 1.09 -20.45 28.64
CA VAL A 808 1.22 -19.96 27.27
C VAL A 808 -0.04 -19.19 26.80
N ARG A 809 -1.18 -19.46 27.39
CA ARG A 809 -2.43 -18.74 27.13
C ARG A 809 -2.67 -17.53 28.02
N SER A 810 -1.81 -17.26 28.98
CA SER A 810 -1.92 -16.07 29.83
C SER A 810 -1.97 -14.79 28.98
N PRO A 811 -2.62 -13.72 29.45
CA PRO A 811 -2.67 -12.46 28.74
C PRO A 811 -1.29 -11.92 28.38
N GLU A 812 -0.30 -12.16 29.26
CA GLU A 812 1.06 -11.72 29.07
C GLU A 812 1.79 -12.54 27.98
N ALA A 813 1.73 -13.87 28.06
CA ALA A 813 2.30 -14.72 27.02
C ALA A 813 1.66 -14.43 25.65
N ARG A 814 0.34 -14.22 25.59
CA ARG A 814 -0.34 -13.83 24.37
C ARG A 814 0.11 -12.47 23.84
N SER A 815 0.38 -11.50 24.72
CA SER A 815 0.95 -10.21 24.31
C SER A 815 2.34 -10.39 23.71
N ASP A 816 3.15 -11.28 24.28
CA ASP A 816 4.45 -11.63 23.70
C ASP A 816 4.32 -12.36 22.37
N LEU A 817 3.36 -13.30 22.23
CA LEU A 817 3.07 -13.94 20.94
C LEU A 817 2.68 -12.93 19.86
N VAL A 818 1.92 -11.88 20.19
CA VAL A 818 1.62 -10.79 19.23
C VAL A 818 2.89 -10.10 18.76
N LEU A 819 3.85 -9.89 19.66
CA LEU A 819 5.13 -9.27 19.32
C LEU A 819 6.03 -10.19 18.50
N LEU A 820 6.00 -11.50 18.79
CA LEU A 820 6.80 -12.51 18.08
C LEU A 820 6.20 -12.89 16.73
N ALA A 821 4.90 -12.67 16.54
CA ALA A 821 4.23 -13.01 15.29
C ALA A 821 4.76 -12.18 14.11
N SER A 822 4.97 -12.84 12.98
CA SER A 822 5.41 -12.25 11.72
C SER A 822 4.29 -12.25 10.68
N GLY A 823 4.31 -11.31 9.74
CA GLY A 823 3.35 -11.19 8.65
C GLY A 823 2.22 -10.17 8.90
N ILE A 824 1.51 -9.81 7.82
CA ILE A 824 0.40 -8.86 7.80
C ILE A 824 -0.87 -9.59 7.34
N GLY A 825 -1.94 -9.49 8.13
CA GLY A 825 -3.26 -10.04 7.81
C GLY A 825 -3.45 -11.52 8.17
N ARG A 826 -2.43 -12.36 8.07
CA ARG A 826 -2.30 -13.66 8.72
C ARG A 826 -0.95 -13.66 9.44
N THR A 827 -0.94 -13.15 10.66
CA THR A 827 0.26 -13.20 11.51
C THR A 827 0.57 -14.65 11.84
N ARG A 828 1.81 -15.06 11.60
CA ARG A 828 2.27 -16.43 11.92
C ARG A 828 3.25 -16.40 13.08
N VAL A 829 3.07 -17.34 13.97
CA VAL A 829 3.98 -17.59 15.08
C VAL A 829 4.68 -18.91 14.77
N THR A 830 5.98 -18.89 14.54
CA THR A 830 6.76 -20.11 14.29
C THR A 830 7.37 -20.64 15.58
N TRP A 831 7.73 -21.91 15.62
CA TRP A 831 8.40 -22.51 16.79
C TRP A 831 9.66 -21.75 17.17
N ASP A 832 10.49 -21.35 16.20
CA ASP A 832 11.70 -20.56 16.45
C ASP A 832 11.43 -19.28 17.24
N ASN A 833 10.24 -18.70 17.10
CA ASN A 833 9.83 -17.51 17.83
C ASN A 833 9.23 -17.84 19.20
N VAL A 834 8.43 -18.91 19.26
CA VAL A 834 7.66 -19.28 20.49
C VAL A 834 8.56 -19.97 21.51
N ARG A 835 9.57 -20.71 21.07
CA ARG A 835 10.49 -21.46 21.95
C ARG A 835 11.19 -20.60 23.01
N GLU A 836 11.44 -19.33 22.69
CA GLU A 836 12.13 -18.36 23.57
C GLU A 836 11.17 -17.61 24.51
N LEU A 837 9.88 -17.97 24.53
CA LEU A 837 8.89 -17.34 25.40
C LEU A 837 9.25 -17.60 26.87
N GLU A 838 9.52 -16.53 27.62
CA GLU A 838 9.84 -16.61 29.04
C GLU A 838 8.57 -16.69 29.89
N ILE A 839 8.50 -17.68 30.75
CA ILE A 839 7.32 -18.05 31.53
C ILE A 839 7.72 -18.17 33.00
N ALA A 840 6.94 -17.55 33.90
CA ALA A 840 7.11 -17.73 35.33
C ALA A 840 6.36 -18.97 35.80
N ILE A 841 7.03 -19.81 36.58
CA ILE A 841 6.43 -21.01 37.19
C ILE A 841 5.83 -20.60 38.54
N PRO A 842 4.50 -20.76 38.73
CA PRO A 842 3.85 -20.48 39.99
C PRO A 842 4.25 -21.49 41.08
N SER A 843 3.87 -21.22 42.34
CA SER A 843 4.12 -22.17 43.44
C SER A 843 3.35 -23.50 43.21
N PRO A 844 3.90 -24.64 43.68
CA PRO A 844 3.26 -25.95 43.50
C PRO A 844 1.82 -26.02 44.02
N SER A 845 1.48 -25.30 45.09
CA SER A 845 0.12 -25.25 45.62
C SER A 845 -0.86 -24.55 44.70
N ILE A 846 -0.42 -23.51 43.99
CA ILE A 846 -1.25 -22.81 42.98
C ILE A 846 -1.39 -23.67 41.74
N ILE A 847 -0.33 -24.34 41.34
CA ILE A 847 -0.36 -25.28 40.18
C ILE A 847 -1.40 -26.37 40.42
N ALA A 848 -1.34 -27.09 41.55
CA ALA A 848 -2.27 -28.16 41.85
C ALA A 848 -3.73 -27.71 41.85
N LYS A 849 -4.03 -26.57 42.47
CA LYS A 849 -5.38 -25.98 42.47
C LYS A 849 -5.84 -25.55 41.05
N ALA A 850 -4.94 -25.02 40.23
CA ALA A 850 -5.25 -24.60 38.86
C ALA A 850 -5.53 -25.83 37.99
N SER A 851 -4.75 -26.91 38.10
CA SER A 851 -4.95 -28.16 37.36
C SER A 851 -6.32 -28.79 37.69
N GLU A 852 -6.70 -28.83 38.97
CA GLU A 852 -8.02 -29.32 39.40
C GLU A 852 -9.18 -28.50 38.79
N LEU A 853 -9.04 -27.16 38.82
CA LEU A 853 -10.09 -26.30 38.24
C LEU A 853 -10.20 -26.42 36.72
N ILE A 854 -9.07 -26.66 36.01
CA ILE A 854 -9.08 -26.89 34.58
C ILE A 854 -9.80 -28.21 34.25
N GLU A 855 -9.47 -29.30 34.96
CA GLU A 855 -10.10 -30.59 34.77
C GLU A 855 -11.61 -30.45 34.90
N ARG A 856 -12.06 -29.82 35.97
CA ARG A 856 -13.47 -29.56 36.21
C ARG A 856 -14.12 -28.72 35.12
N SER A 857 -13.39 -27.67 34.59
CA SER A 857 -13.88 -26.83 33.50
C SER A 857 -14.06 -27.62 32.21
N VAL A 858 -13.09 -28.48 31.88
CA VAL A 858 -13.16 -29.36 30.70
C VAL A 858 -14.32 -30.34 30.81
N GLU A 859 -14.52 -30.96 31.96
CA GLU A 859 -15.66 -31.88 32.20
C GLU A 859 -17.01 -31.16 32.04
N LEU A 860 -17.16 -29.97 32.63
CA LEU A 860 -18.36 -29.16 32.50
C LEU A 860 -18.62 -28.74 31.04
N SER A 861 -17.60 -28.37 30.31
CA SER A 861 -17.71 -27.99 28.90
C SER A 861 -18.17 -29.19 28.04
N ARG A 862 -17.60 -30.39 28.27
CA ARG A 862 -18.02 -31.63 27.61
C ARG A 862 -19.48 -31.99 27.94
N SER A 863 -19.85 -31.87 29.22
CA SER A 863 -21.20 -32.13 29.65
C SER A 863 -22.21 -31.17 29.00
N ALA A 864 -21.87 -29.90 28.91
CA ALA A 864 -22.69 -28.87 28.27
C ALA A 864 -22.84 -29.13 26.75
N GLU A 865 -21.77 -29.53 26.10
CA GLU A 865 -21.80 -29.84 24.67
C GLU A 865 -22.61 -31.11 24.39
N LYS A 866 -22.43 -32.14 25.21
CA LYS A 866 -23.21 -33.36 25.12
C LYS A 866 -24.70 -33.05 25.29
N ALA A 867 -25.07 -32.29 26.34
CA ALA A 867 -26.45 -31.91 26.56
C ALA A 867 -27.08 -31.14 25.41
N ARG A 868 -26.27 -30.27 24.74
CA ARG A 868 -26.72 -29.57 23.55
C ARG A 868 -26.94 -30.50 22.37
N LYS A 869 -26.00 -31.42 22.11
CA LYS A 869 -26.13 -32.42 21.04
C LYS A 869 -27.34 -33.36 21.28
N ASP A 870 -27.52 -33.80 22.52
CA ASP A 870 -28.66 -34.64 22.89
C ASP A 870 -30.00 -33.91 22.67
N ALA A 871 -30.07 -32.61 22.99
CA ALA A 871 -31.24 -31.80 22.75
C ALA A 871 -31.49 -31.57 21.24
N GLU A 872 -30.46 -31.27 20.46
CA GLU A 872 -30.55 -31.14 19.00
C GLU A 872 -30.99 -32.44 18.35
N GLN A 873 -30.36 -33.56 18.73
CA GLN A 873 -30.70 -34.88 18.21
C GLN A 873 -32.13 -35.31 18.57
N GLY A 874 -32.59 -35.03 19.81
CA GLY A 874 -33.96 -35.27 20.21
C GLY A 874 -34.99 -34.53 19.36
N ILE A 875 -34.72 -33.25 19.06
CA ILE A 875 -35.57 -32.43 18.18
C ILE A 875 -35.51 -32.92 16.73
N TYR A 876 -34.33 -33.26 16.23
CA TYR A 876 -34.14 -33.70 14.84
C TYR A 876 -34.83 -35.06 14.62
N SER A 877 -34.73 -35.97 15.58
CA SER A 877 -35.40 -37.28 15.53
C SER A 877 -36.92 -37.16 15.54
N GLU A 878 -37.47 -36.31 16.41
CA GLU A 878 -38.90 -36.04 16.47
C GLU A 878 -39.47 -35.41 15.19
N LEU A 879 -38.67 -34.53 14.55
CA LEU A 879 -39.03 -33.87 13.29
C LEU A 879 -38.70 -34.70 12.05
N GLY A 880 -38.09 -35.87 12.19
CA GLY A 880 -37.68 -36.73 11.09
C GLY A 880 -36.52 -36.11 10.25
N LEU A 881 -35.73 -35.25 10.84
CA LEU A 881 -34.61 -34.56 10.17
C LEU A 881 -33.31 -35.38 10.18
N ASP A 882 -33.26 -36.49 10.96
CA ASP A 882 -32.08 -37.38 11.07
C ASP A 882 -31.68 -38.02 9.73
N ASN A 883 -32.63 -38.15 8.78
CA ASN A 883 -32.43 -38.73 7.46
C ASN A 883 -32.73 -37.75 6.33
N TYR A 884 -32.60 -36.45 6.57
CA TYR A 884 -32.95 -35.44 5.57
C TYR A 884 -31.82 -35.29 4.55
N GLU A 885 -32.00 -35.87 3.34
CA GLU A 885 -31.03 -35.87 2.23
C GLU A 885 -30.69 -34.47 1.71
N ALA A 886 -31.41 -33.42 2.13
CA ALA A 886 -31.14 -32.05 1.69
C ALA A 886 -29.72 -31.53 2.06
N TRP A 887 -29.12 -32.08 3.13
CA TRP A 887 -27.75 -31.73 3.49
C TRP A 887 -26.74 -32.23 2.47
N SER A 888 -26.94 -33.39 1.86
CA SER A 888 -26.09 -33.89 0.78
C SER A 888 -26.22 -33.03 -0.47
N LEU A 889 -27.43 -32.54 -0.81
CA LEU A 889 -27.71 -31.65 -1.91
C LEU A 889 -27.07 -30.26 -1.68
N ILE A 890 -27.17 -29.68 -0.48
CA ILE A 890 -26.59 -28.38 -0.14
C ILE A 890 -25.06 -28.45 -0.21
N ASN A 891 -24.45 -29.55 0.23
CA ASN A 891 -22.99 -29.72 0.11
C ASN A 891 -22.53 -29.88 -1.34
N ALA A 892 -23.33 -30.48 -2.22
CA ALA A 892 -23.07 -30.56 -3.66
C ALA A 892 -23.10 -29.20 -4.36
N PHE A 893 -23.79 -28.20 -3.78
CA PHE A 893 -23.86 -26.82 -4.29
C PHE A 893 -22.83 -25.86 -3.66
N LYS A 894 -21.99 -26.32 -2.71
CA LYS A 894 -20.87 -25.49 -2.27
C LYS A 894 -19.93 -25.25 -3.45
N PRO A 895 -19.62 -23.99 -3.81
CA PRO A 895 -18.65 -23.75 -4.85
C PRO A 895 -17.30 -24.34 -4.41
N PRO A 896 -16.52 -24.93 -5.33
CA PRO A 896 -15.19 -25.42 -5.02
C PRO A 896 -14.37 -24.27 -4.42
N ARG A 897 -13.79 -24.50 -3.26
CA ARG A 897 -12.98 -23.51 -2.50
C ARG A 897 -11.74 -23.02 -3.24
#